data_9afb3c13c13819357c211e062e8fc438
#
_entry.id   9afb3c13c13819357c211e062e8fc438
#
_cell.length_a   1.000
_cell.length_b   1.000
_cell.length_c   1.000
_cell.angle_alpha   90.00
_cell.angle_beta   90.00
_cell.angle_gamma   90.00
#
_symmetry.space_group_name_H-M   'P 1'
#
loop_
_entity.id
_entity.type
_entity.pdbx_description
1 polymer ?
#
loop_
_entity_poly.entity_id
_entity_poly.type
_entity_poly.pdbx_seq_one_letter_code
_entity_poly.pdbx_strand_id
1 'polypeptide(L)'
;MTTIAAVLRRFLKWAVIALGVLGLVLILGGFLAFRLIVEPDSGKFGTIADEAKLAGRTRETLPAVAVPCDQEPADCSYFAHMDKGLLVRPANGGAYPKEILEVAALTKLTPEQVRESASRGQNAWLIWTGGDDRFWDFAARNTGGAFDLLKTVSSHKDMAYGRHNRWSWLGLVNEPCFTEAKGPDKDRFGLWLDQRDVSCPPDPFADPDKYPGVQVHARGKTVPAGSYYGEPTGVMGLRLFPNPEFDAAAQARWDPERYYSDPSYYNDGKLVRPYRVGMACAFCHVGPSPINPPADPENPKWENLASNPGAQYYWVSRIFFWNTRPRGPGNAPAPNEGNFLYQLFHTNPPGSLDTSLVSTDYMNNPRTMNAVYSVLARLGPSLVSGEEQLTGGERDNKQFQDFPLTANLPQFWNSVSARVHTMRVLKDGADSVGTLGALNRVYLNIGLFSEEWLLHFRPFIGGQKISPIKISDAEKQSVYWQATEDRTADMAMFFLVTARPDHLADAPGGAALLDPFDSDQVKRGQVVFGENCAACHSSKLPPIPANSGIDQGVCAGGGNGPDYRACWDRYWEWTQTREFKDAMVKLVTTRDADGHDTFLDGNYLSSERRVPVDLTQTNACTALATNGLAGDIWDNFTSSSYKSLPPVHELTVNHPVSGGAMPLRPLGNGRGYLRPASLISVWSTAPFLSNNSLGHEDDGYYASSRKDHDNGYERCPADSDDDPYLPCVANRLKVFDRSIRQLLNPQTRRMDRLTQIPVPGYIVRTTAPSCLMIPSGFMPSWVRSLSGPLHWLAPWAIDKQGGIALGPFPKDFPVNALTNTALLPDNDDPTMAAHLWRLLKAGPSVLDAFSRMGGQCSPAALADPVTEVNAEAAVRDTGLIDTLVGLSKCPDYVVNRGHYFGSDLSATDKDALIAYLKHF
;
A
#
# COMPACT_ATOMS: atom_id res chain seq x y z
N MET A 1 -69.57 -14.71 -27.87
CA MET A 1 -68.29 -14.09 -28.24
C MET A 1 -68.00 -12.72 -27.54
N THR A 2 -69.05 -11.96 -27.17
CA THR A 2 -68.92 -10.63 -26.54
C THR A 2 -68.37 -10.63 -25.09
N THR A 3 -68.60 -11.71 -24.33
CA THR A 3 -68.20 -11.81 -22.91
C THR A 3 -66.72 -12.12 -22.76
N ILE A 4 -66.10 -12.92 -23.62
CA ILE A 4 -64.65 -13.29 -23.58
C ILE A 4 -63.79 -12.09 -23.97
N ALA A 5 -64.20 -11.31 -24.98
CA ALA A 5 -63.50 -10.10 -25.40
C ALA A 5 -63.49 -9.01 -24.30
N ALA A 6 -64.59 -8.92 -23.51
CA ALA A 6 -64.63 -7.97 -22.38
C ALA A 6 -63.72 -8.38 -21.22
N VAL A 7 -63.65 -9.70 -20.93
CA VAL A 7 -62.70 -10.21 -19.90
C VAL A 7 -61.26 -10.07 -20.34
N LEU A 8 -60.98 -10.34 -21.60
CA LEU A 8 -59.59 -10.17 -22.16
C LEU A 8 -59.16 -8.69 -22.13
N ARG A 9 -60.05 -7.74 -22.47
CA ARG A 9 -59.78 -6.29 -22.37
C ARG A 9 -59.55 -5.85 -20.94
N ARG A 10 -60.29 -6.38 -19.99
CA ARG A 10 -60.02 -6.08 -18.54
C ARG A 10 -58.72 -6.65 -18.10
N PHE A 11 -58.40 -7.87 -18.44
CA PHE A 11 -57.08 -8.48 -18.11
C PHE A 11 -55.93 -7.72 -18.75
N LEU A 12 -56.03 -7.35 -20.03
CA LEU A 12 -55.00 -6.56 -20.71
C LEU A 12 -54.81 -5.17 -20.06
N LYS A 13 -55.93 -4.54 -19.69
CA LYS A 13 -55.92 -3.24 -18.98
C LYS A 13 -55.23 -3.33 -17.61
N TRP A 14 -55.51 -4.37 -16.85
CA TRP A 14 -54.83 -4.61 -15.57
C TRP A 14 -53.38 -5.03 -15.72
N ALA A 15 -53.03 -5.78 -16.73
CA ALA A 15 -51.64 -6.13 -17.06
C ALA A 15 -50.82 -4.91 -17.48
N VAL A 16 -51.39 -4.00 -18.28
CA VAL A 16 -50.73 -2.74 -18.67
C VAL A 16 -50.55 -1.80 -17.46
N ILE A 17 -51.56 -1.74 -16.57
CA ILE A 17 -51.48 -0.97 -15.32
C ILE A 17 -50.41 -1.58 -14.41
N ALA A 18 -50.36 -2.89 -14.23
CA ALA A 18 -49.39 -3.57 -13.42
C ALA A 18 -47.95 -3.40 -13.98
N LEU A 19 -47.77 -3.48 -15.29
CA LEU A 19 -46.48 -3.19 -15.96
C LEU A 19 -46.08 -1.71 -15.83
N GLY A 20 -47.04 -0.78 -15.90
CA GLY A 20 -46.82 0.64 -15.69
C GLY A 20 -46.39 0.95 -14.26
N VAL A 21 -47.05 0.33 -13.29
CA VAL A 21 -46.70 0.44 -11.86
C VAL A 21 -45.35 -0.18 -11.57
N LEU A 22 -45.08 -1.35 -12.14
CA LEU A 22 -43.76 -2.00 -12.02
C LEU A 22 -42.65 -1.14 -12.65
N GLY A 23 -42.91 -0.58 -13.83
CA GLY A 23 -42.01 0.36 -14.49
C GLY A 23 -41.77 1.62 -13.67
N LEU A 24 -42.82 2.17 -13.06
CA LEU A 24 -42.70 3.33 -12.17
C LEU A 24 -41.92 3.00 -10.87
N VAL A 25 -42.17 1.84 -10.30
CA VAL A 25 -41.44 1.32 -9.13
C VAL A 25 -39.96 1.09 -9.46
N LEU A 26 -39.65 0.55 -10.63
CA LEU A 26 -38.27 0.35 -11.09
C LEU A 26 -37.60 1.69 -11.39
N ILE A 27 -38.29 2.66 -11.98
CA ILE A 27 -37.76 4.01 -12.24
C ILE A 27 -37.58 4.77 -10.92
N LEU A 28 -38.55 4.72 -10.02
CA LEU A 28 -38.42 5.33 -8.68
C LEU A 28 -37.38 4.60 -7.86
N GLY A 29 -37.31 3.29 -7.91
CA GLY A 29 -36.27 2.48 -7.28
C GLY A 29 -34.88 2.80 -7.84
N GLY A 30 -34.76 2.89 -9.17
CA GLY A 30 -33.54 3.32 -9.85
C GLY A 30 -33.15 4.78 -9.52
N PHE A 31 -34.11 5.68 -9.48
CA PHE A 31 -33.89 7.06 -9.11
C PHE A 31 -33.56 7.22 -7.61
N LEU A 32 -34.23 6.46 -6.75
CA LEU A 32 -33.87 6.34 -5.35
C LEU A 32 -32.49 5.70 -5.19
N ALA A 33 -32.20 4.60 -5.86
CA ALA A 33 -30.88 4.00 -5.86
C ALA A 33 -29.82 4.98 -6.38
N PHE A 34 -30.10 5.72 -7.43
CA PHE A 34 -29.23 6.77 -7.96
C PHE A 34 -29.07 7.93 -6.98
N ARG A 35 -30.14 8.34 -6.29
CA ARG A 35 -30.09 9.34 -5.19
C ARG A 35 -29.44 8.80 -3.92
N LEU A 36 -29.49 7.49 -3.70
CA LEU A 36 -28.83 6.80 -2.58
C LEU A 36 -27.31 6.64 -2.77
N ILE A 37 -26.90 6.74 -4.02
CA ILE A 37 -25.50 6.85 -4.44
C ILE A 37 -25.00 8.28 -4.20
N VAL A 38 -25.88 9.23 -3.90
CA VAL A 38 -25.56 10.65 -3.74
C VAL A 38 -24.95 10.92 -2.38
N GLU A 39 -23.92 11.70 -2.44
CA GLU A 39 -23.11 12.40 -1.46
C GLU A 39 -23.53 12.21 0.01
N PRO A 40 -22.60 11.75 0.88
CA PRO A 40 -22.79 11.82 2.32
C PRO A 40 -22.93 13.28 2.75
N ASP A 41 -23.53 13.52 3.88
CA ASP A 41 -23.68 14.86 4.48
C ASP A 41 -22.32 15.56 4.54
N SER A 42 -22.07 16.44 3.61
CA SER A 42 -20.82 17.20 3.48
C SER A 42 -20.49 18.03 4.72
N GLY A 43 -21.50 18.38 5.52
CA GLY A 43 -21.31 19.11 6.76
C GLY A 43 -20.75 18.31 7.93
N LYS A 44 -20.60 16.98 7.79
CA LYS A 44 -20.21 16.12 8.91
C LYS A 44 -18.70 15.93 9.05
N PHE A 45 -17.97 16.05 7.96
CA PHE A 45 -16.53 15.74 7.92
C PHE A 45 -15.66 16.94 7.56
N GLY A 46 -16.24 18.03 7.06
CA GLY A 46 -15.52 19.17 6.53
C GLY A 46 -14.74 18.83 5.25
N THR A 47 -14.68 19.77 4.35
CA THR A 47 -13.86 19.69 3.14
C THR A 47 -12.63 20.54 3.30
N ILE A 48 -11.65 20.45 2.40
CA ILE A 48 -10.49 21.37 2.34
C ILE A 48 -10.95 22.83 2.24
N ALA A 49 -12.00 23.09 1.47
CA ALA A 49 -12.61 24.42 1.36
C ALA A 49 -13.20 24.89 2.71
N ASP A 50 -13.81 23.97 3.45
CA ASP A 50 -14.34 24.27 4.76
C ASP A 50 -13.25 24.54 5.79
N GLU A 51 -12.12 23.85 5.70
CA GLU A 51 -10.97 24.09 6.57
C GLU A 51 -10.49 25.53 6.48
N ALA A 52 -10.23 26.03 5.28
CA ALA A 52 -9.81 27.41 5.10
C ALA A 52 -10.91 28.41 5.48
N LYS A 53 -12.15 28.12 5.12
CA LYS A 53 -13.31 28.96 5.45
C LYS A 53 -13.50 29.07 6.99
N LEU A 54 -13.38 27.97 7.71
CA LEU A 54 -13.47 27.95 9.17
C LEU A 54 -12.31 28.70 9.83
N ALA A 55 -11.13 28.68 9.21
CA ALA A 55 -10.00 29.50 9.61
C ALA A 55 -10.15 30.99 9.24
N GLY A 56 -11.17 31.34 8.44
CA GLY A 56 -11.34 32.70 7.91
C GLY A 56 -10.17 33.16 7.04
N ARG A 57 -9.54 32.25 6.29
CA ARG A 57 -8.26 32.47 5.61
C ARG A 57 -8.28 32.00 4.17
N THR A 58 -7.41 32.60 3.39
CA THR A 58 -7.00 32.15 2.05
C THR A 58 -5.50 31.87 2.05
N ARG A 59 -4.95 31.33 0.98
CA ARG A 59 -3.49 31.08 0.86
C ARG A 59 -2.66 32.32 1.23
N GLU A 60 -3.07 33.49 0.78
CA GLU A 60 -2.34 34.74 1.00
C GLU A 60 -2.37 35.19 2.46
N THR A 61 -3.33 34.71 3.23
CA THR A 61 -3.52 35.08 4.64
C THR A 61 -3.12 33.96 5.61
N LEU A 62 -2.76 32.78 5.10
CA LEU A 62 -2.25 31.70 5.94
C LEU A 62 -0.83 32.03 6.40
N PRO A 63 -0.52 31.89 7.71
CA PRO A 63 0.85 32.03 8.16
C PRO A 63 1.70 30.96 7.49
N ALA A 64 2.91 31.33 7.10
CA ALA A 64 3.90 30.36 6.70
C ALA A 64 4.10 29.37 7.84
N VAL A 65 3.92 28.08 7.57
CA VAL A 65 4.24 27.04 8.54
C VAL A 65 5.76 26.94 8.60
N ALA A 66 6.32 27.07 9.79
CA ALA A 66 7.76 26.95 9.97
C ALA A 66 8.26 25.61 9.44
N VAL A 67 9.20 25.66 8.52
CA VAL A 67 9.83 24.45 7.99
C VAL A 67 10.93 24.05 8.96
N PRO A 68 11.01 22.80 9.41
CA PRO A 68 12.10 22.33 10.24
C PRO A 68 13.46 22.68 9.61
N CYS A 69 14.41 23.10 10.41
CA CYS A 69 15.75 23.57 10.04
C CYS A 69 15.86 25.01 9.51
N ASP A 70 14.80 25.72 9.21
CA ASP A 70 14.91 27.11 8.73
C ASP A 70 15.34 28.07 9.86
N GLN A 71 15.03 27.75 11.12
CA GLN A 71 15.26 28.63 12.25
C GLN A 71 16.33 28.15 13.24
N GLU A 72 16.54 26.83 13.34
CA GLU A 72 17.56 26.27 14.26
C GLU A 72 18.23 25.03 13.64
N PRO A 73 19.58 25.06 13.50
CA PRO A 73 20.34 23.92 12.96
C PRO A 73 20.19 22.61 13.74
N ALA A 74 19.80 22.68 15.04
CA ALA A 74 19.62 21.51 15.88
C ALA A 74 18.49 20.60 15.37
N ASP A 75 17.40 21.15 14.80
CA ASP A 75 16.29 20.38 14.28
C ASP A 75 16.68 19.56 13.06
N CYS A 76 17.62 20.07 12.28
CA CYS A 76 18.18 19.35 11.14
C CYS A 76 18.93 18.09 11.53
N SER A 77 19.43 17.99 12.73
CA SER A 77 20.30 16.90 13.15
C SER A 77 19.59 15.86 14.04
N TYR A 78 18.32 16.07 14.37
CA TYR A 78 17.62 15.19 15.32
C TYR A 78 17.61 13.72 14.87
N PHE A 79 17.35 13.48 13.58
CA PHE A 79 17.34 12.14 12.99
C PHE A 79 18.60 11.81 12.17
N ALA A 80 19.60 12.69 12.16
CA ALA A 80 20.71 12.61 11.23
C ALA A 80 21.56 11.32 11.35
N HIS A 81 21.51 10.64 12.51
CA HIS A 81 22.20 9.36 12.71
C HIS A 81 21.52 8.17 12.02
N MET A 82 20.27 8.30 11.56
CA MET A 82 19.64 7.32 10.69
C MET A 82 20.29 7.32 9.30
N ASP A 83 19.90 6.39 8.47
CA ASP A 83 20.28 6.36 7.06
C ASP A 83 21.81 6.39 6.85
N LYS A 84 22.51 5.51 7.57
CA LYS A 84 24.00 5.41 7.53
C LYS A 84 24.71 6.66 8.09
N GLY A 85 24.01 7.56 8.75
CA GLY A 85 24.55 8.82 9.22
C GLY A 85 24.96 9.80 8.12
N LEU A 86 24.45 9.62 6.90
CA LEU A 86 24.80 10.47 5.75
C LEU A 86 24.48 11.95 5.94
N LEU A 87 23.54 12.26 6.82
CA LEU A 87 23.10 13.64 7.08
C LEU A 87 23.73 14.26 8.32
N VAL A 88 24.62 13.53 9.00
CA VAL A 88 25.38 14.08 10.12
C VAL A 88 26.29 15.19 9.60
N ARG A 89 26.23 16.37 10.27
CA ARG A 89 27.12 17.49 9.90
C ARG A 89 28.56 17.10 10.19
N PRO A 90 29.48 17.20 9.22
CA PRO A 90 30.89 16.93 9.47
C PRO A 90 31.44 17.87 10.57
N ALA A 91 32.30 17.35 11.43
CA ALA A 91 33.04 18.17 12.33
C ALA A 91 33.90 19.21 11.57
N ASN A 92 34.26 20.33 12.21
CA ASN A 92 34.97 21.43 11.59
C ASN A 92 36.15 20.98 10.73
N GLY A 93 36.05 21.19 9.42
CA GLY A 93 37.05 20.77 8.43
C GLY A 93 36.90 19.30 7.94
N GLY A 94 35.90 18.57 8.40
CA GLY A 94 35.61 17.22 7.91
C GLY A 94 35.05 17.20 6.49
N ALA A 95 35.25 16.09 5.80
CA ALA A 95 34.66 15.88 4.46
C ALA A 95 33.19 15.46 4.55
N TYR A 96 32.36 15.95 3.62
CA TYR A 96 31.02 15.45 3.42
C TYR A 96 31.04 14.04 2.80
N PRO A 97 30.02 13.21 3.08
CA PRO A 97 29.85 11.93 2.39
C PRO A 97 29.85 12.08 0.86
N LYS A 98 30.34 11.06 0.17
CA LYS A 98 30.41 11.04 -1.32
C LYS A 98 29.04 11.28 -1.96
N GLU A 99 27.98 10.77 -1.36
CA GLU A 99 26.58 10.89 -1.81
C GLU A 99 26.14 12.36 -1.84
N ILE A 100 26.49 13.13 -0.80
CA ILE A 100 26.24 14.58 -0.75
C ILE A 100 27.05 15.32 -1.80
N LEU A 101 28.34 14.98 -1.93
CA LEU A 101 29.23 15.62 -2.91
C LEU A 101 28.79 15.36 -4.36
N GLU A 102 28.33 14.15 -4.66
CA GLU A 102 27.79 13.79 -5.97
C GLU A 102 26.54 14.63 -6.32
N VAL A 103 25.56 14.70 -5.41
CA VAL A 103 24.35 15.50 -5.61
C VAL A 103 24.69 16.99 -5.69
N ALA A 104 25.61 17.49 -4.88
CA ALA A 104 26.08 18.88 -4.93
C ALA A 104 26.72 19.21 -6.29
N ALA A 105 27.54 18.32 -6.84
CA ALA A 105 28.16 18.50 -8.15
C ALA A 105 27.12 18.56 -9.27
N LEU A 106 26.09 17.71 -9.23
CA LEU A 106 25.00 17.69 -10.20
C LEU A 106 24.12 18.93 -10.11
N THR A 107 23.75 19.34 -8.90
CA THR A 107 22.78 20.43 -8.66
C THR A 107 23.43 21.81 -8.60
N LYS A 108 24.76 21.89 -8.55
CA LYS A 108 25.54 23.13 -8.33
C LYS A 108 25.21 23.82 -7.00
N LEU A 109 24.70 23.08 -6.04
CA LEU A 109 24.53 23.53 -4.66
C LEU A 109 25.83 23.30 -3.88
N THR A 110 25.97 24.00 -2.75
CA THR A 110 27.01 23.64 -1.79
C THR A 110 26.65 22.33 -1.09
N PRO A 111 27.64 21.53 -0.64
CA PRO A 111 27.37 20.31 0.12
C PRO A 111 26.48 20.54 1.36
N GLU A 112 26.63 21.69 2.04
CA GLU A 112 25.79 22.03 3.18
C GLU A 112 24.34 22.29 2.77
N GLN A 113 24.07 22.99 1.67
CA GLN A 113 22.72 23.19 1.16
C GLN A 113 22.04 21.86 0.80
N VAL A 114 22.79 20.92 0.20
CA VAL A 114 22.27 19.58 -0.09
C VAL A 114 21.92 18.86 1.20
N ARG A 115 22.84 18.87 2.18
CA ARG A 115 22.64 18.25 3.49
C ARG A 115 21.40 18.80 4.22
N GLU A 116 21.28 20.13 4.29
CA GLU A 116 20.16 20.79 4.97
C GLU A 116 18.82 20.47 4.29
N SER A 117 18.74 20.54 2.96
CA SER A 117 17.55 20.16 2.23
C SER A 117 17.19 18.68 2.44
N ALA A 118 18.19 17.78 2.36
CA ALA A 118 17.98 16.36 2.64
C ALA A 118 17.53 16.10 4.08
N SER A 119 18.06 16.85 5.06
CA SER A 119 17.64 16.73 6.48
C SER A 119 16.20 17.19 6.67
N ARG A 120 15.77 18.29 6.03
CA ARG A 120 14.35 18.69 6.02
C ARG A 120 13.47 17.62 5.39
N GLY A 121 13.95 17.01 4.31
CA GLY A 121 13.26 15.90 3.66
C GLY A 121 13.13 14.65 4.54
N GLN A 122 14.20 14.30 5.27
CA GLN A 122 14.20 13.23 6.27
C GLN A 122 13.16 13.51 7.37
N ASN A 123 13.17 14.71 7.91
CA ASN A 123 12.21 15.12 8.94
C ASN A 123 10.77 14.99 8.40
N ALA A 124 10.50 15.48 7.18
CA ALA A 124 9.19 15.35 6.57
C ALA A 124 8.79 13.88 6.38
N TRP A 125 9.70 13.02 5.95
CA TRP A 125 9.47 11.59 5.80
C TRP A 125 9.10 10.90 7.12
N LEU A 126 9.75 11.30 8.21
CA LEU A 126 9.60 10.66 9.51
C LEU A 126 8.39 11.14 10.32
N ILE A 127 8.05 12.42 10.22
CA ILE A 127 7.07 13.03 11.13
C ILE A 127 5.91 13.76 10.43
N TRP A 128 5.95 13.97 9.10
CA TRP A 128 4.88 14.68 8.40
C TRP A 128 3.69 13.77 8.11
N THR A 129 2.55 14.04 8.73
CA THR A 129 1.32 13.25 8.57
C THR A 129 0.33 13.84 7.56
N GLY A 130 0.57 15.05 7.07
CA GLY A 130 -0.33 15.71 6.11
C GLY A 130 -1.74 15.98 6.63
N GLY A 131 -1.98 15.88 7.95
CA GLY A 131 -3.30 16.09 8.55
C GLY A 131 -4.21 14.85 8.52
N ASP A 132 -3.68 13.66 8.24
CA ASP A 132 -4.45 12.42 8.14
C ASP A 132 -4.93 11.84 9.48
N ASP A 133 -4.58 12.48 10.61
CA ASP A 133 -5.10 12.16 11.93
C ASP A 133 -6.64 12.15 11.97
N ARG A 134 -7.27 13.00 11.19
CA ARG A 134 -8.74 13.09 11.05
C ARG A 134 -9.31 11.86 10.35
N PHE A 135 -8.63 11.41 9.30
CA PHE A 135 -9.02 10.20 8.57
C PHE A 135 -8.98 8.96 9.46
N TRP A 136 -7.89 8.77 10.19
CA TRP A 136 -7.73 7.59 11.05
C TRP A 136 -8.70 7.59 12.23
N ASP A 137 -8.99 8.75 12.81
CA ASP A 137 -10.04 8.87 13.83
C ASP A 137 -11.43 8.55 13.27
N PHE A 138 -11.74 9.04 12.06
CA PHE A 138 -12.96 8.68 11.38
C PHE A 138 -13.05 7.17 11.11
N ALA A 139 -11.98 6.58 10.59
CA ALA A 139 -11.90 5.14 10.34
C ALA A 139 -12.10 4.34 11.64
N ALA A 140 -11.44 4.72 12.73
CA ALA A 140 -11.60 4.08 14.04
C ALA A 140 -13.04 4.07 14.51
N ARG A 141 -13.72 5.20 14.41
CA ARG A 141 -15.13 5.34 14.85
C ARG A 141 -16.11 4.57 13.99
N ASN A 142 -15.83 4.41 12.72
CA ASN A 142 -16.79 3.83 11.77
C ASN A 142 -16.51 2.37 11.42
N THR A 143 -15.40 1.78 11.89
CA THR A 143 -15.06 0.37 11.70
C THR A 143 -15.23 -0.47 12.97
N GLY A 144 -15.93 0.02 13.97
CA GLY A 144 -16.02 -0.66 15.26
C GLY A 144 -14.66 -0.74 15.97
N GLY A 145 -13.81 0.27 15.80
CA GLY A 145 -12.48 0.34 16.41
C GLY A 145 -11.42 -0.53 15.73
N ALA A 146 -11.71 -1.14 14.56
CA ALA A 146 -10.74 -1.97 13.86
C ALA A 146 -9.48 -1.17 13.47
N PHE A 147 -9.64 0.04 12.95
CA PHE A 147 -8.54 0.92 12.54
C PHE A 147 -8.12 1.93 13.61
N ASP A 148 -8.14 1.56 14.85
CA ASP A 148 -7.83 2.46 15.96
C ASP A 148 -6.32 2.56 16.23
N LEU A 149 -5.65 3.50 15.56
CA LEU A 149 -4.21 3.72 15.73
C LEU A 149 -3.83 4.19 17.12
N LEU A 150 -4.75 4.81 17.89
CA LEU A 150 -4.47 5.17 19.29
C LEU A 150 -4.27 3.93 20.17
N LYS A 151 -4.91 2.81 19.81
CA LYS A 151 -4.62 1.51 20.42
C LYS A 151 -3.31 0.91 19.92
N THR A 152 -3.01 1.07 18.64
CA THR A 152 -1.75 0.58 18.06
C THR A 152 -0.52 1.17 18.76
N VAL A 153 -0.57 2.43 19.17
CA VAL A 153 0.54 3.07 19.90
C VAL A 153 0.53 2.81 21.42
N SER A 154 -0.49 2.14 21.93
CA SER A 154 -0.61 1.87 23.37
C SER A 154 0.16 0.60 23.76
N SER A 155 0.59 0.55 25.03
CA SER A 155 1.21 -0.62 25.68
C SER A 155 0.35 -1.09 26.86
N HIS A 156 -0.96 -1.23 26.65
CA HIS A 156 -1.88 -1.65 27.70
C HIS A 156 -1.74 -3.13 28.01
N LYS A 157 -1.74 -3.47 29.30
CA LYS A 157 -1.54 -4.85 29.82
C LYS A 157 -2.46 -5.93 29.22
N ASP A 158 -3.66 -5.56 28.78
CA ASP A 158 -4.65 -6.48 28.21
C ASP A 158 -4.51 -6.63 26.68
N MET A 159 -3.54 -5.96 26.07
CA MET A 159 -3.24 -6.10 24.62
C MET A 159 -2.27 -7.27 24.40
N ALA A 160 -2.23 -7.79 23.18
CA ALA A 160 -1.29 -8.85 22.81
C ALA A 160 0.13 -8.31 22.60
N TYR A 161 0.29 -7.00 22.62
CA TYR A 161 1.56 -6.33 22.38
C TYR A 161 1.71 -5.09 23.29
N GLY A 162 2.95 -4.71 23.46
CA GLY A 162 3.41 -3.49 24.06
C GLY A 162 4.76 -3.14 23.44
N ARG A 163 5.49 -2.16 23.98
CA ARG A 163 6.81 -1.82 23.47
C ARG A 163 7.78 -2.99 23.46
N HIS A 164 7.70 -3.89 24.46
CA HIS A 164 8.58 -5.05 24.63
C HIS A 164 8.50 -6.09 23.51
N ASN A 165 7.40 -6.12 22.72
CA ASN A 165 7.20 -7.06 21.62
C ASN A 165 6.50 -6.45 20.41
N ARG A 166 6.48 -5.13 20.27
CA ARG A 166 5.80 -4.43 19.16
C ARG A 166 6.41 -4.78 17.81
N TRP A 167 7.71 -4.79 17.72
CA TRP A 167 8.39 -5.23 16.51
C TRP A 167 8.04 -6.67 16.19
N SER A 168 8.23 -7.57 17.16
CA SER A 168 7.99 -8.98 16.94
C SER A 168 6.54 -9.33 16.67
N TRP A 169 5.57 -8.58 17.19
CA TRP A 169 4.15 -8.86 16.99
C TRP A 169 3.52 -8.10 15.82
N LEU A 170 3.81 -6.81 15.69
CA LEU A 170 3.22 -5.93 14.67
C LEU A 170 4.15 -5.68 13.48
N GLY A 171 5.46 -5.95 13.60
CA GLY A 171 6.46 -5.52 12.65
C GLY A 171 6.65 -4.01 12.59
N LEU A 172 6.29 -3.30 13.66
CA LEU A 172 6.43 -1.86 13.77
C LEU A 172 7.69 -1.48 14.55
N VAL A 173 8.38 -0.48 14.06
CA VAL A 173 9.62 -0.01 14.68
C VAL A 173 9.32 0.86 15.90
N ASN A 174 9.86 0.48 17.04
CA ASN A 174 9.85 1.33 18.23
C ASN A 174 10.77 2.55 18.01
N GLU A 175 10.26 3.73 18.34
CA GLU A 175 11.05 4.96 18.28
C GLU A 175 12.13 4.91 19.38
N PRO A 176 13.40 5.20 19.06
CA PRO A 176 14.44 5.34 20.08
C PRO A 176 14.10 6.37 21.17
N CYS A 177 14.71 6.23 22.32
CA CYS A 177 14.49 7.19 23.43
C CYS A 177 13.11 7.11 24.11
N PHE A 178 12.49 5.94 24.10
CA PHE A 178 11.26 5.69 24.84
C PHE A 178 11.38 4.45 25.72
N THR A 179 10.57 4.43 26.76
CA THR A 179 10.37 3.29 27.66
C THR A 179 8.90 2.90 27.66
N GLU A 180 8.64 1.62 27.94
CA GLU A 180 7.26 1.11 27.94
C GLU A 180 6.42 1.72 29.06
N ALA A 181 5.15 2.00 28.77
CA ALA A 181 4.18 2.44 29.76
C ALA A 181 3.99 1.39 30.84
N LYS A 182 4.19 1.79 32.11
CA LYS A 182 4.00 0.91 33.28
C LYS A 182 2.61 1.06 33.91
N GLY A 183 1.80 1.97 33.41
CA GLY A 183 0.47 2.27 33.93
C GLY A 183 -0.20 3.39 33.13
N PRO A 184 -1.43 3.75 33.51
CA PRO A 184 -2.17 4.82 32.86
C PRO A 184 -1.52 6.18 33.11
N ASP A 185 -1.33 6.95 32.06
CA ASP A 185 -0.79 8.31 32.11
C ASP A 185 -1.91 9.30 32.45
N LYS A 186 -1.81 9.94 33.63
CA LYS A 186 -2.84 10.89 34.12
C LYS A 186 -2.88 12.17 33.29
N ASP A 187 -1.74 12.59 32.75
CA ASP A 187 -1.63 13.80 31.94
C ASP A 187 -2.13 13.57 30.51
N ARG A 188 -2.25 12.29 30.11
CA ARG A 188 -2.79 11.85 28.84
C ARG A 188 -4.09 11.07 29.01
N PHE A 189 -4.97 11.52 29.90
CA PHE A 189 -6.32 11.01 30.09
C PHE A 189 -6.41 9.50 30.41
N GLY A 190 -5.42 8.96 31.09
CA GLY A 190 -5.37 7.55 31.49
C GLY A 190 -4.97 6.58 30.39
N LEU A 191 -4.49 7.07 29.26
CA LEU A 191 -3.94 6.22 28.19
C LEU A 191 -2.62 5.57 28.60
N TRP A 192 -2.35 4.38 28.05
CA TRP A 192 -1.11 3.63 28.27
C TRP A 192 -0.14 3.88 27.11
N LEU A 193 0.46 5.08 27.09
CA LEU A 193 1.39 5.50 26.04
C LEU A 193 2.83 5.40 26.54
N ASP A 194 3.72 4.95 25.65
CA ASP A 194 5.14 4.88 25.96
C ASP A 194 5.67 6.24 26.44
N GLN A 195 6.60 6.19 27.35
CA GLN A 195 7.14 7.38 28.01
C GLN A 195 8.50 7.72 27.42
N ARG A 196 8.72 9.00 27.16
CA ARG A 196 10.04 9.44 26.70
C ARG A 196 11.07 9.30 27.81
N ASP A 197 12.25 8.76 27.45
CA ASP A 197 13.38 8.68 28.38
C ASP A 197 13.91 10.09 28.65
N VAL A 198 13.97 10.44 29.92
CA VAL A 198 14.42 11.78 30.37
C VAL A 198 15.90 12.05 30.09
N SER A 199 16.70 11.02 29.83
CA SER A 199 18.10 11.16 29.43
C SER A 199 18.28 11.58 27.98
N CYS A 200 17.24 11.47 27.17
CA CYS A 200 17.26 11.81 25.74
C CYS A 200 16.86 13.29 25.51
N PRO A 201 17.40 13.93 24.47
CA PRO A 201 16.99 15.27 24.11
C PRO A 201 15.49 15.29 23.75
N PRO A 202 14.76 16.38 24.05
CA PRO A 202 13.34 16.49 23.68
C PRO A 202 13.19 16.43 22.16
N ASP A 203 12.04 15.92 21.69
CA ASP A 203 11.68 16.00 20.28
C ASP A 203 11.38 17.47 19.94
N PRO A 204 12.19 18.11 19.09
CA PRO A 204 12.02 19.54 18.79
C PRO A 204 10.74 19.84 18.03
N PHE A 205 10.17 18.84 17.34
CA PHE A 205 8.95 18.99 16.54
C PHE A 205 7.67 18.90 17.39
N ALA A 206 7.76 18.42 18.61
CA ALA A 206 6.64 18.37 19.55
C ALA A 206 6.32 19.71 20.21
N ASP A 207 7.18 20.70 20.05
CA ASP A 207 7.05 22.03 20.69
C ASP A 207 5.95 22.85 19.99
N PRO A 208 4.81 23.14 20.67
CA PRO A 208 3.72 23.90 20.08
C PRO A 208 4.01 25.41 19.99
N ASP A 209 4.99 25.94 20.70
CA ASP A 209 5.37 27.34 20.61
C ASP A 209 6.24 27.56 19.36
N LYS A 210 7.09 26.60 19.05
CA LYS A 210 7.94 26.61 17.85
C LYS A 210 7.20 26.22 16.59
N TYR A 211 6.37 25.18 16.66
CA TYR A 211 5.57 24.66 15.55
C TYR A 211 4.09 24.68 15.92
N PRO A 212 3.49 25.86 16.04
CA PRO A 212 2.11 25.99 16.48
C PRO A 212 1.19 25.18 15.56
N GLY A 213 0.31 24.42 16.18
CA GLY A 213 -0.70 23.64 15.47
C GLY A 213 -1.57 24.54 14.60
N VAL A 214 -2.07 24.00 13.52
CA VAL A 214 -3.08 24.69 12.70
C VAL A 214 -4.29 24.90 13.60
N GLN A 215 -4.51 26.12 14.02
CA GLN A 215 -5.70 26.52 14.74
C GLN A 215 -6.88 26.64 13.78
N VAL A 216 -7.21 25.53 13.19
CA VAL A 216 -8.44 25.42 12.46
C VAL A 216 -9.48 24.99 13.45
N HIS A 217 -10.41 25.93 13.69
CA HIS A 217 -11.72 25.79 14.30
C HIS A 217 -11.85 24.91 15.55
N ALA A 218 -11.15 23.83 15.67
CA ALA A 218 -11.44 22.87 16.66
C ALA A 218 -10.23 22.42 17.50
N ARG A 219 -9.02 22.52 17.01
CA ARG A 219 -7.85 22.28 17.88
C ARG A 219 -7.75 23.41 18.89
N GLY A 220 -7.84 23.09 20.17
CA GLY A 220 -7.74 24.07 21.25
C GLY A 220 -9.05 24.48 21.92
N LYS A 221 -10.18 23.79 21.66
CA LYS A 221 -11.41 24.06 22.41
C LYS A 221 -11.35 23.56 23.86
N THR A 222 -10.97 22.30 24.05
CA THR A 222 -10.97 21.64 25.36
C THR A 222 -9.63 21.06 25.75
N VAL A 223 -8.85 20.61 24.76
CA VAL A 223 -7.46 20.20 24.92
C VAL A 223 -6.54 21.25 24.29
N PRO A 224 -5.32 21.46 24.81
CA PRO A 224 -4.37 22.40 24.21
C PRO A 224 -4.15 22.07 22.73
N ALA A 225 -4.05 23.09 21.90
CA ALA A 225 -3.59 22.92 20.53
C ALA A 225 -2.16 22.39 20.57
N GLY A 226 -1.92 21.17 20.13
CA GLY A 226 -0.57 20.60 20.07
C GLY A 226 0.26 21.20 18.94
N SER A 227 1.46 20.66 18.76
CA SER A 227 2.32 21.01 17.65
C SER A 227 1.69 20.63 16.31
N TYR A 228 2.01 21.38 15.28
CA TYR A 228 1.67 21.09 13.89
C TYR A 228 2.17 19.70 13.42
N TYR A 229 3.27 19.24 14.00
CA TYR A 229 3.84 17.90 13.74
C TYR A 229 3.33 16.84 14.71
N GLY A 230 2.52 17.20 15.66
CA GLY A 230 2.09 16.32 16.74
C GLY A 230 3.20 15.94 17.70
N GLU A 231 2.85 15.14 18.70
CA GLU A 231 3.78 14.59 19.67
C GLU A 231 4.25 13.19 19.24
N PRO A 232 5.49 12.78 19.58
CA PRO A 232 5.93 11.42 19.33
C PRO A 232 5.15 10.42 20.19
N THR A 233 4.89 9.24 19.65
CA THR A 233 4.13 8.17 20.30
C THR A 233 5.00 7.04 20.85
N GLY A 234 6.30 7.05 20.56
CA GLY A 234 7.18 5.91 20.78
C GLY A 234 7.12 4.85 19.68
N VAL A 235 6.33 5.08 18.62
CA VAL A 235 6.28 4.26 17.40
C VAL A 235 6.66 5.11 16.21
N MET A 236 7.66 4.67 15.44
CA MET A 236 8.12 5.41 14.27
C MET A 236 6.97 5.72 13.30
N GLY A 237 6.90 6.97 12.87
CA GLY A 237 5.93 7.43 11.89
C GLY A 237 4.50 7.61 12.40
N LEU A 238 4.22 7.40 13.68
CA LEU A 238 2.93 7.71 14.30
C LEU A 238 3.05 8.90 15.25
N ARG A 239 2.21 9.90 15.01
CA ARG A 239 2.23 11.16 15.76
C ARG A 239 0.88 11.40 16.43
N LEU A 240 0.92 11.92 17.67
CA LEU A 240 -0.24 12.16 18.50
C LEU A 240 -0.68 13.62 18.40
N PHE A 241 -1.95 13.84 18.17
CA PHE A 241 -2.58 15.15 18.06
C PHE A 241 -3.74 15.29 19.05
N PRO A 242 -3.84 16.39 19.81
CA PRO A 242 -5.02 16.66 20.63
C PRO A 242 -6.29 16.64 19.76
N ASN A 243 -7.32 15.90 20.19
CA ASN A 243 -8.56 15.80 19.42
C ASN A 243 -9.44 17.05 19.72
N PRO A 244 -9.70 17.86 18.71
CA PRO A 244 -10.51 19.06 18.90
C PRO A 244 -11.99 18.81 19.25
N GLU A 245 -12.49 17.62 18.99
CA GLU A 245 -13.87 17.21 19.35
C GLU A 245 -13.96 16.72 20.79
N PHE A 246 -12.83 16.55 21.49
CA PHE A 246 -12.79 16.12 22.89
C PHE A 246 -13.14 17.29 23.82
N ASP A 247 -14.41 17.70 23.82
CA ASP A 247 -14.95 18.76 24.65
C ASP A 247 -15.27 18.28 26.08
N ALA A 248 -15.76 19.18 26.94
CA ALA A 248 -16.11 18.85 28.32
C ALA A 248 -17.13 17.71 28.41
N ALA A 249 -18.07 17.61 27.45
CA ALA A 249 -19.05 16.55 27.43
C ALA A 249 -18.43 15.20 27.01
N ALA A 250 -17.50 15.21 26.09
CA ALA A 250 -16.71 14.04 25.71
C ALA A 250 -15.81 13.57 26.85
N GLN A 251 -15.13 14.52 27.53
CA GLN A 251 -14.28 14.22 28.67
C GLN A 251 -15.05 13.60 29.83
N ALA A 252 -16.26 14.11 30.12
CA ALA A 252 -17.12 13.54 31.16
C ALA A 252 -17.59 12.10 30.88
N ARG A 253 -17.52 11.65 29.62
CA ARG A 253 -17.89 10.29 29.21
C ARG A 253 -16.67 9.39 28.99
N TRP A 254 -15.48 9.97 29.04
CA TRP A 254 -14.24 9.21 28.78
C TRP A 254 -13.91 8.31 29.95
N ASP A 255 -13.71 7.03 29.64
CA ASP A 255 -13.30 5.99 30.56
C ASP A 255 -12.15 5.17 29.93
N PRO A 256 -10.91 5.42 30.32
CA PRO A 256 -9.75 4.76 29.72
C PRO A 256 -9.73 3.24 29.96
N GLU A 257 -10.20 2.75 31.08
CA GLU A 257 -10.23 1.30 31.34
C GLU A 257 -11.23 0.59 30.42
N ARG A 258 -12.42 1.16 30.27
CA ARG A 258 -13.42 0.64 29.32
C ARG A 258 -12.96 0.77 27.87
N TYR A 259 -12.19 1.79 27.55
CA TYR A 259 -11.66 1.98 26.19
C TYR A 259 -10.81 0.79 25.74
N TYR A 260 -10.02 0.18 26.64
CA TYR A 260 -9.22 -0.99 26.31
C TYR A 260 -9.94 -2.33 26.46
N SER A 261 -10.93 -2.44 27.35
CA SER A 261 -11.50 -3.73 27.77
C SER A 261 -12.93 -3.99 27.31
N ASP A 262 -13.73 -2.95 27.09
CA ASP A 262 -15.18 -3.08 26.84
C ASP A 262 -15.54 -2.81 25.36
N PRO A 263 -15.82 -3.89 24.57
CA PRO A 263 -16.22 -3.73 23.17
C PRO A 263 -17.46 -2.88 22.94
N SER A 264 -18.38 -2.86 23.91
CA SER A 264 -19.59 -2.03 23.80
C SER A 264 -19.28 -0.54 23.91
N TYR A 265 -18.21 -0.21 24.61
CA TYR A 265 -17.76 1.16 24.80
C TYR A 265 -16.87 1.63 23.64
N TYR A 266 -15.80 0.90 23.30
CA TYR A 266 -14.89 1.35 22.27
C TYR A 266 -15.45 1.25 20.83
N ASN A 267 -16.50 0.45 20.62
CA ASN A 267 -17.22 0.36 19.36
C ASN A 267 -18.40 1.34 19.26
N ASP A 268 -18.66 2.12 20.30
CA ASP A 268 -19.68 3.18 20.24
C ASP A 268 -19.23 4.27 19.24
N GLY A 269 -19.95 4.42 18.15
CA GLY A 269 -19.67 5.43 17.13
C GLY A 269 -19.77 6.89 17.63
N LYS A 270 -20.28 7.11 18.86
CA LYS A 270 -20.31 8.41 19.53
C LYS A 270 -19.12 8.65 20.45
N LEU A 271 -18.26 7.65 20.62
CA LEU A 271 -17.05 7.79 21.44
C LEU A 271 -16.10 8.79 20.78
N VAL A 272 -15.76 9.82 21.50
CA VAL A 272 -14.72 10.78 21.13
C VAL A 272 -13.48 10.48 21.96
N ARG A 273 -12.36 10.22 21.27
CA ARG A 273 -11.07 9.93 21.90
C ARG A 273 -10.34 11.23 22.22
N PRO A 274 -9.54 11.29 23.29
CA PRO A 274 -8.82 12.52 23.67
C PRO A 274 -7.76 12.94 22.65
N TYR A 275 -7.21 11.97 21.94
CA TYR A 275 -6.20 12.20 20.91
C TYR A 275 -6.59 11.50 19.60
N ARG A 276 -6.04 12.02 18.51
CA ARG A 276 -6.00 11.41 17.18
C ARG A 276 -4.56 11.03 16.88
N VAL A 277 -4.36 10.04 16.04
CA VAL A 277 -3.05 9.60 15.60
C VAL A 277 -2.94 9.80 14.10
N GLY A 278 -1.92 10.56 13.69
CA GLY A 278 -1.56 10.71 12.29
C GLY A 278 -0.42 9.78 11.90
N MET A 279 -0.39 9.39 10.63
CA MET A 279 0.56 8.46 10.05
C MET A 279 1.47 9.16 9.04
N ALA A 280 2.78 9.12 9.29
CA ALA A 280 3.81 9.55 8.35
C ALA A 280 4.33 8.37 7.51
N CYS A 281 5.10 8.64 6.47
CA CYS A 281 5.68 7.60 5.60
C CYS A 281 6.54 6.59 6.37
N ALA A 282 7.22 7.05 7.40
CA ALA A 282 8.06 6.22 8.26
C ALA A 282 7.34 5.02 8.88
N PHE A 283 6.02 5.11 9.10
CA PHE A 283 5.24 3.99 9.62
C PHE A 283 5.41 2.70 8.80
N CYS A 284 5.39 2.82 7.48
CA CYS A 284 5.55 1.68 6.57
C CYS A 284 6.97 1.56 5.99
N HIS A 285 7.74 2.68 5.93
CA HIS A 285 8.97 2.77 5.16
C HIS A 285 10.21 3.10 6.03
N VAL A 286 10.18 2.81 7.31
CA VAL A 286 11.36 2.73 8.17
C VAL A 286 11.46 1.32 8.70
N GLY A 287 12.67 0.79 8.68
CA GLY A 287 12.98 -0.52 9.21
C GLY A 287 14.41 -0.59 9.74
N PRO A 288 14.81 -1.75 10.26
CA PRO A 288 16.20 -2.00 10.63
C PRO A 288 17.13 -1.81 9.45
N SER A 289 18.25 -1.12 9.67
CA SER A 289 19.30 -0.97 8.66
C SER A 289 19.93 -2.33 8.32
N PRO A 290 19.94 -2.74 7.06
CA PRO A 290 20.53 -4.04 6.69
C PRO A 290 22.01 -4.13 7.02
N ILE A 291 22.72 -2.99 6.95
CA ILE A 291 24.18 -2.92 7.17
C ILE A 291 24.57 -2.54 8.62
N ASN A 292 23.60 -2.16 9.44
CA ASN A 292 23.80 -1.92 10.87
C ASN A 292 22.55 -2.31 11.66
N PRO A 293 22.13 -3.58 11.61
CA PRO A 293 20.90 -3.99 12.26
C PRO A 293 20.98 -3.88 13.79
N PRO A 294 19.87 -3.60 14.48
CA PRO A 294 19.83 -3.56 15.93
C PRO A 294 20.08 -4.94 16.53
N ALA A 295 20.84 -4.98 17.62
CA ALA A 295 21.04 -6.21 18.41
C ALA A 295 19.73 -6.66 19.10
N ASP A 296 18.91 -5.67 19.51
CA ASP A 296 17.57 -5.84 20.02
C ASP A 296 16.62 -5.01 19.16
N PRO A 297 15.79 -5.63 18.30
CA PRO A 297 14.88 -4.90 17.43
C PRO A 297 13.71 -4.22 18.17
N GLU A 298 13.46 -4.58 19.43
CA GLU A 298 12.47 -3.85 20.25
C GLU A 298 13.04 -2.56 20.84
N ASN A 299 14.37 -2.42 20.89
CA ASN A 299 15.06 -1.25 21.41
C ASN A 299 16.17 -0.75 20.45
N PRO A 300 15.82 -0.36 19.22
CA PRO A 300 16.79 0.13 18.25
C PRO A 300 17.35 1.49 18.68
N LYS A 301 18.52 1.82 18.18
CA LYS A 301 19.07 3.18 18.19
C LYS A 301 18.87 3.81 16.83
N TRP A 302 19.06 5.14 16.73
CA TRP A 302 18.90 5.86 15.46
C TRP A 302 19.80 5.31 14.35
N GLU A 303 21.04 4.97 14.66
CA GLU A 303 21.99 4.40 13.69
C GLU A 303 21.62 2.99 13.18
N ASN A 304 20.68 2.33 13.85
CA ASN A 304 20.18 1.02 13.46
C ASN A 304 18.98 1.09 12.50
N LEU A 305 18.52 2.28 12.14
CA LEU A 305 17.31 2.48 11.35
C LEU A 305 17.63 3.06 9.97
N ALA A 306 16.93 2.56 8.98
CA ALA A 306 16.98 3.04 7.60
C ALA A 306 15.58 3.46 7.12
N SER A 307 15.52 4.65 6.52
CA SER A 307 14.38 5.13 5.77
C SER A 307 14.41 4.52 4.37
N ASN A 308 13.29 4.14 3.83
CA ASN A 308 13.25 3.45 2.55
C ASN A 308 13.84 2.02 2.60
N PRO A 309 13.38 1.17 3.53
CA PRO A 309 13.82 -0.21 3.56
C PRO A 309 13.31 -0.96 2.32
N GLY A 310 14.16 -1.73 1.71
CA GLY A 310 13.78 -2.63 0.64
C GLY A 310 12.87 -3.77 1.11
N ALA A 311 12.89 -4.09 2.40
CA ALA A 311 11.97 -5.01 3.03
C ALA A 311 11.17 -4.29 4.11
N GLN A 312 9.91 -4.65 4.25
CA GLN A 312 9.01 -4.16 5.29
C GLN A 312 8.48 -5.33 6.09
N TYR A 313 8.02 -5.05 7.31
CA TYR A 313 7.77 -6.09 8.30
C TYR A 313 6.39 -6.02 8.94
N TYR A 314 5.64 -4.95 8.72
CA TYR A 314 4.37 -4.69 9.38
C TYR A 314 3.28 -5.74 9.05
N TRP A 315 2.49 -6.07 10.05
CA TRP A 315 1.34 -6.96 9.91
C TRP A 315 0.05 -6.16 9.82
N VAL A 316 -0.47 -5.96 8.62
CA VAL A 316 -1.68 -5.16 8.37
C VAL A 316 -2.86 -5.67 9.21
N SER A 317 -3.08 -6.99 9.23
CA SER A 317 -4.19 -7.58 9.98
C SER A 317 -4.08 -7.42 11.50
N ARG A 318 -2.86 -7.40 12.04
CA ARG A 318 -2.64 -7.22 13.50
C ARG A 318 -2.68 -5.75 13.90
N ILE A 319 -2.22 -4.87 13.04
CA ILE A 319 -2.23 -3.41 13.28
C ILE A 319 -3.67 -2.90 13.27
N PHE A 320 -4.43 -3.21 12.23
CA PHE A 320 -5.79 -2.75 12.07
C PHE A 320 -6.82 -3.56 12.87
N PHE A 321 -6.42 -4.67 13.43
CA PHE A 321 -7.21 -5.45 14.38
C PHE A 321 -6.38 -5.64 15.65
N TRP A 322 -6.08 -4.55 16.32
CA TRP A 322 -5.21 -4.43 17.50
C TRP A 322 -5.48 -5.47 18.60
N ASN A 323 -6.71 -6.01 18.71
CA ASN A 323 -7.09 -7.02 19.67
C ASN A 323 -6.89 -8.47 19.14
N THR A 324 -6.20 -8.65 18.01
CA THR A 324 -5.83 -9.96 17.50
C THR A 324 -4.95 -10.69 18.51
N ARG A 325 -5.28 -11.93 18.76
CA ARG A 325 -4.54 -12.83 19.64
C ARG A 325 -4.27 -14.15 18.93
N PRO A 326 -3.25 -14.90 19.34
CA PRO A 326 -3.06 -16.28 18.87
C PRO A 326 -4.32 -17.12 19.08
N ARG A 327 -4.48 -18.16 18.27
CA ARG A 327 -5.56 -19.13 18.48
C ARG A 327 -5.46 -19.74 19.87
N GLY A 328 -6.60 -19.95 20.49
CA GLY A 328 -6.70 -20.50 21.83
C GLY A 328 -6.39 -22.01 21.91
N PRO A 329 -6.43 -22.58 23.12
CA PRO A 329 -6.28 -24.00 23.32
C PRO A 329 -7.27 -24.81 22.47
N GLY A 330 -6.81 -25.95 21.91
CA GLY A 330 -7.62 -26.76 21.02
C GLY A 330 -7.84 -26.13 19.63
N ASN A 331 -6.98 -25.16 19.26
CA ASN A 331 -7.08 -24.41 18.00
C ASN A 331 -8.36 -23.55 17.89
N ALA A 332 -8.89 -23.09 19.02
CA ALA A 332 -10.06 -22.20 19.04
C ALA A 332 -9.79 -20.91 18.23
N PRO A 333 -10.74 -20.44 17.40
CA PRO A 333 -10.57 -19.27 16.58
C PRO A 333 -10.15 -18.04 17.37
N ALA A 334 -9.27 -17.23 16.79
CA ALA A 334 -8.90 -15.93 17.35
C ALA A 334 -10.11 -14.96 17.30
N PRO A 335 -10.19 -13.97 18.19
CA PRO A 335 -11.36 -13.08 18.29
C PRO A 335 -11.79 -12.40 16.98
N ASN A 336 -10.83 -12.11 16.10
CA ASN A 336 -11.10 -11.41 14.85
C ASN A 336 -11.35 -12.32 13.63
N GLU A 337 -11.15 -13.62 13.78
CA GLU A 337 -11.31 -14.55 12.63
C GLU A 337 -12.73 -14.59 12.09
N GLY A 338 -13.73 -14.28 12.93
CA GLY A 338 -15.12 -14.12 12.50
C GLY A 338 -15.42 -12.86 11.68
N ASN A 339 -14.46 -11.96 11.51
CA ASN A 339 -14.59 -10.75 10.70
C ASN A 339 -13.96 -10.95 9.32
N PHE A 340 -14.76 -10.88 8.26
CA PHE A 340 -14.26 -11.06 6.89
C PHE A 340 -13.24 -10.00 6.47
N LEU A 341 -13.32 -8.78 7.02
CA LEU A 341 -12.31 -7.75 6.76
C LEU A 341 -10.95 -8.13 7.36
N TYR A 342 -10.94 -8.79 8.54
CA TYR A 342 -9.71 -9.38 9.08
C TYR A 342 -9.17 -10.47 8.15
N GLN A 343 -10.04 -11.35 7.66
CA GLN A 343 -9.65 -12.40 6.70
C GLN A 343 -9.04 -11.79 5.43
N LEU A 344 -9.61 -10.69 4.93
CA LEU A 344 -9.05 -9.96 3.80
C LEU A 344 -7.65 -9.41 4.09
N PHE A 345 -7.45 -8.72 5.20
CA PHE A 345 -6.13 -8.22 5.56
C PHE A 345 -5.13 -9.33 5.88
N HIS A 346 -5.62 -10.47 6.32
CA HIS A 346 -4.79 -11.64 6.59
C HIS A 346 -4.33 -12.36 5.30
N THR A 347 -4.85 -12.00 4.13
CA THR A 347 -4.32 -12.48 2.85
C THR A 347 -2.92 -11.95 2.55
N ASN A 348 -2.53 -10.87 3.22
CA ASN A 348 -1.25 -10.22 3.01
C ASN A 348 -0.19 -10.78 3.95
N PRO A 349 0.87 -11.40 3.43
CA PRO A 349 2.06 -11.68 4.24
C PRO A 349 2.63 -10.41 4.85
N PRO A 350 3.38 -10.49 5.95
CA PRO A 350 4.01 -9.34 6.55
C PRO A 350 4.83 -8.52 5.55
N GLY A 351 4.77 -7.21 5.70
CA GLY A 351 5.45 -6.27 4.84
C GLY A 351 4.83 -6.11 3.45
N SER A 352 3.66 -6.66 3.21
CA SER A 352 2.92 -6.45 1.96
C SER A 352 1.51 -5.94 2.22
N LEU A 353 0.94 -5.32 1.19
CA LEU A 353 -0.45 -4.90 1.14
C LEU A 353 -1.04 -5.40 -0.17
N ASP A 354 -2.25 -5.97 -0.13
CA ASP A 354 -2.95 -6.34 -1.36
C ASP A 354 -3.27 -5.08 -2.17
N THR A 355 -2.59 -4.96 -3.29
CA THR A 355 -2.73 -3.82 -4.20
C THR A 355 -3.68 -4.07 -5.35
N SER A 356 -4.39 -5.19 -5.35
CA SER A 356 -5.44 -5.46 -6.34
C SER A 356 -6.57 -4.42 -6.31
N LEU A 357 -6.72 -3.72 -5.18
CA LEU A 357 -7.65 -2.60 -5.01
C LEU A 357 -7.07 -1.24 -5.42
N VAL A 358 -5.79 -1.17 -5.79
CA VAL A 358 -5.06 0.06 -6.08
C VAL A 358 -4.35 -0.07 -7.41
N SER A 359 -4.56 0.86 -8.33
CA SER A 359 -3.89 0.81 -9.62
C SER A 359 -2.50 1.40 -9.53
N THR A 360 -1.53 0.55 -9.35
CA THR A 360 -0.17 1.02 -9.36
C THR A 360 0.81 -0.14 -9.43
N ASP A 361 1.72 -0.04 -10.36
CA ASP A 361 2.83 -0.96 -10.51
C ASP A 361 4.02 -0.60 -9.60
N TYR A 362 3.99 0.55 -8.93
CA TYR A 362 5.00 0.96 -7.95
C TYR A 362 4.59 0.76 -6.48
N MET A 363 3.30 0.75 -6.18
CA MET A 363 2.83 0.58 -4.81
C MET A 363 2.67 -0.89 -4.40
N ASN A 364 2.99 -1.81 -5.29
CA ASN A 364 2.67 -3.22 -5.10
C ASN A 364 3.41 -3.87 -3.97
N ASN A 365 4.52 -3.34 -3.63
CA ASN A 365 5.19 -3.81 -2.46
C ASN A 365 6.36 -2.91 -2.12
N PRO A 366 6.85 -3.07 -0.90
CA PRO A 366 8.00 -2.36 -0.40
C PRO A 366 9.28 -2.57 -1.20
N ARG A 367 9.35 -3.60 -2.02
CA ARG A 367 10.55 -3.93 -2.79
C ARG A 367 10.58 -3.40 -4.21
N THR A 368 9.45 -2.90 -4.70
CA THR A 368 9.43 -2.21 -6.00
C THR A 368 9.90 -0.78 -5.86
N MET A 369 11.09 -0.61 -5.33
CA MET A 369 11.66 0.70 -5.05
C MET A 369 12.39 1.30 -6.25
N ASN A 370 12.14 0.81 -7.46
CA ASN A 370 12.75 1.36 -8.66
C ASN A 370 12.46 2.85 -8.85
N ALA A 371 11.28 3.32 -8.42
CA ALA A 371 10.97 4.75 -8.44
C ALA A 371 11.96 5.57 -7.60
N VAL A 372 12.38 5.05 -6.46
CA VAL A 372 13.32 5.69 -5.55
C VAL A 372 14.75 5.57 -6.06
N TYR A 373 15.18 4.39 -6.43
CA TYR A 373 16.54 4.16 -6.91
C TYR A 373 16.82 4.78 -8.29
N SER A 374 15.80 5.03 -9.11
CA SER A 374 15.95 5.71 -10.40
C SER A 374 16.05 7.24 -10.29
N VAL A 375 15.74 7.85 -9.15
CA VAL A 375 15.69 9.32 -8.99
C VAL A 375 17.01 9.98 -9.37
N LEU A 376 18.13 9.45 -8.92
CA LEU A 376 19.45 10.00 -9.24
C LEU A 376 19.76 9.90 -10.73
N ALA A 377 19.46 8.77 -11.36
CA ALA A 377 19.68 8.57 -12.80
C ALA A 377 18.82 9.52 -13.65
N ARG A 378 17.64 9.90 -13.16
CA ARG A 378 16.71 10.84 -13.83
C ARG A 378 17.09 12.30 -13.63
N LEU A 379 17.78 12.62 -12.57
CA LEU A 379 18.18 14.01 -12.25
C LEU A 379 19.06 14.61 -13.34
N GLY A 380 20.11 13.92 -13.79
CA GLY A 380 21.03 14.43 -14.80
C GLY A 380 20.33 14.88 -16.10
N PRO A 381 19.54 14.00 -16.76
CA PRO A 381 18.76 14.38 -17.94
C PRO A 381 17.79 15.53 -17.69
N SER A 382 17.13 15.59 -16.53
CA SER A 382 16.20 16.67 -16.17
C SER A 382 16.90 18.02 -16.05
N LEU A 383 18.10 18.04 -15.50
CA LEU A 383 18.90 19.28 -15.40
C LEU A 383 19.35 19.81 -16.77
N VAL A 384 19.61 18.91 -17.72
CA VAL A 384 19.98 19.31 -19.11
C VAL A 384 18.79 19.85 -19.88
N SER A 385 17.62 19.19 -19.78
CA SER A 385 16.40 19.62 -20.47
C SER A 385 15.73 20.85 -19.82
N GLY A 386 16.08 21.16 -18.58
CA GLY A 386 15.42 22.17 -17.77
C GLY A 386 14.10 21.75 -17.16
N GLU A 387 13.60 20.59 -17.53
CA GLU A 387 12.37 19.98 -17.00
C GLU A 387 12.42 18.47 -17.11
N GLU A 388 11.74 17.76 -16.23
CA GLU A 388 11.56 16.32 -16.40
C GLU A 388 10.60 16.08 -17.56
N GLN A 389 11.02 15.25 -18.52
CA GLN A 389 10.17 14.90 -19.64
C GLN A 389 8.99 14.06 -19.16
N LEU A 390 7.79 14.51 -19.45
CA LEU A 390 6.56 13.79 -19.21
C LEU A 390 6.16 13.05 -20.48
N THR A 391 5.70 11.83 -20.33
CA THR A 391 5.02 11.11 -21.41
C THR A 391 3.58 11.56 -21.51
N GLY A 392 2.93 11.94 -22.43
CA GLY A 392 1.59 12.51 -22.54
C GLY A 392 0.50 11.91 -21.63
N GLY A 393 -0.60 12.59 -21.54
CA GLY A 393 -1.79 12.16 -20.79
C GLY A 393 -1.86 12.64 -19.35
N GLU A 394 -0.79 13.18 -18.79
CA GLU A 394 -0.75 13.66 -17.41
C GLU A 394 -1.70 14.84 -17.18
N ARG A 395 -1.84 15.69 -18.19
CA ARG A 395 -2.75 16.85 -18.16
C ARG A 395 -4.22 16.48 -18.32
N ASP A 396 -4.49 15.29 -18.82
CA ASP A 396 -5.86 14.77 -18.94
C ASP A 396 -6.39 14.20 -17.64
N ASN A 397 -5.54 14.11 -16.62
CA ASN A 397 -5.96 13.69 -15.29
C ASN A 397 -6.93 14.72 -14.71
N LYS A 398 -8.04 14.24 -14.17
CA LYS A 398 -9.13 15.08 -13.66
C LYS A 398 -8.73 16.04 -12.55
N GLN A 399 -7.71 15.72 -11.77
CA GLN A 399 -7.19 16.61 -10.74
C GLN A 399 -6.56 17.88 -11.33
N PHE A 400 -6.10 17.83 -12.56
CA PHE A 400 -5.39 18.90 -13.23
C PHE A 400 -6.20 19.55 -14.36
N GLN A 401 -7.49 19.30 -14.46
CA GLN A 401 -8.34 19.83 -15.55
C GLN A 401 -8.37 21.34 -15.61
N ASP A 402 -8.25 22.02 -14.49
CA ASP A 402 -8.20 23.47 -14.40
C ASP A 402 -6.76 24.03 -14.41
N PHE A 403 -5.76 23.17 -14.54
CA PHE A 403 -4.37 23.59 -14.65
C PHE A 403 -4.16 24.18 -16.07
N PRO A 404 -3.58 25.39 -16.21
CA PRO A 404 -3.40 25.98 -17.52
C PRO A 404 -2.57 25.08 -18.44
N LEU A 405 -3.12 24.74 -19.60
CA LEU A 405 -2.43 23.90 -20.60
C LEU A 405 -1.11 24.52 -21.07
N THR A 406 -1.01 25.84 -20.97
CA THR A 406 0.19 26.63 -21.32
C THR A 406 1.15 26.82 -20.16
N ALA A 407 0.80 26.38 -18.95
CA ALA A 407 1.71 26.45 -17.82
C ALA A 407 2.93 25.57 -18.11
N ASN A 408 4.10 26.12 -17.97
CA ASN A 408 5.31 25.32 -17.94
C ASN A 408 5.20 24.35 -16.79
N LEU A 409 5.43 23.07 -17.06
CA LEU A 409 5.49 22.08 -16.01
C LEU A 409 6.61 22.46 -15.05
N PRO A 410 6.42 22.27 -13.75
CA PRO A 410 7.47 22.59 -12.79
C PRO A 410 8.74 21.87 -13.17
N GLN A 411 9.85 22.56 -13.14
CA GLN A 411 11.15 21.95 -13.32
C GLN A 411 11.40 20.99 -12.16
N PHE A 412 12.03 19.86 -12.45
CA PHE A 412 12.47 18.94 -11.41
C PHE A 412 13.48 19.61 -10.45
N TRP A 413 14.26 20.54 -10.97
CA TRP A 413 15.23 21.32 -10.25
C TRP A 413 15.15 22.82 -10.61
N ASN A 414 15.17 23.69 -9.61
CA ASN A 414 15.24 25.12 -9.78
C ASN A 414 16.54 25.67 -9.19
N SER A 415 17.46 26.09 -10.08
CA SER A 415 18.74 26.66 -9.66
C SER A 415 18.64 27.99 -8.96
N VAL A 416 17.57 28.74 -9.17
CA VAL A 416 17.35 30.07 -8.57
C VAL A 416 16.91 29.95 -7.10
N SER A 417 15.97 29.05 -6.82
CA SER A 417 15.47 28.83 -5.46
C SER A 417 16.31 27.85 -4.66
N ALA A 418 17.32 27.22 -5.26
CA ALA A 418 18.10 26.15 -4.67
C ALA A 418 17.25 25.00 -4.11
N ARG A 419 16.08 24.75 -4.72
CA ARG A 419 15.14 23.71 -4.31
C ARG A 419 14.78 22.83 -5.52
N VAL A 420 14.55 21.56 -5.24
CA VAL A 420 13.95 20.65 -6.21
C VAL A 420 12.49 21.03 -6.38
N HIS A 421 12.05 21.30 -7.59
CA HIS A 421 10.65 21.55 -7.83
C HIS A 421 9.84 20.26 -7.75
N THR A 422 8.75 20.34 -7.04
CA THR A 422 7.73 19.31 -7.03
C THR A 422 7.05 19.25 -8.38
N MET A 423 6.97 18.08 -8.96
CA MET A 423 6.12 17.86 -10.11
C MET A 423 4.67 17.77 -9.65
N ARG A 424 3.85 18.70 -10.12
CA ARG A 424 2.42 18.76 -9.81
C ARG A 424 1.60 17.85 -10.69
N VAL A 425 2.13 17.47 -11.83
CA VAL A 425 1.50 16.57 -12.79
C VAL A 425 2.18 15.24 -12.73
N LEU A 426 1.44 14.21 -12.39
CA LEU A 426 1.94 12.85 -12.35
C LEU A 426 2.23 12.35 -13.77
N LYS A 427 3.32 11.68 -13.97
CA LYS A 427 3.75 11.26 -15.30
C LYS A 427 2.90 10.14 -15.88
N ASP A 428 2.59 9.14 -15.16
CA ASP A 428 1.59 8.13 -15.50
C ASP A 428 1.12 7.38 -14.25
N GLY A 429 0.18 8.02 -13.58
CA GLY A 429 -0.39 7.46 -12.37
C GLY A 429 0.68 7.20 -11.33
N ALA A 430 0.82 5.96 -10.94
CA ALA A 430 1.74 5.55 -9.90
C ALA A 430 3.12 5.20 -10.42
N ASP A 431 3.28 5.07 -11.72
CA ASP A 431 4.35 4.21 -12.20
C ASP A 431 5.59 4.93 -12.70
N SER A 432 5.57 6.21 -12.96
CA SER A 432 6.69 6.80 -13.67
C SER A 432 7.15 8.16 -13.20
N VAL A 433 6.55 8.71 -12.19
CA VAL A 433 6.97 10.01 -11.66
C VAL A 433 8.13 9.92 -10.68
N GLY A 434 8.65 8.74 -10.46
CA GLY A 434 9.67 8.54 -9.45
C GLY A 434 9.16 8.91 -8.06
N THR A 435 10.09 9.15 -7.16
CA THR A 435 9.79 9.44 -5.76
C THR A 435 8.91 10.68 -5.57
N LEU A 436 9.16 11.73 -6.31
CA LEU A 436 8.42 12.99 -6.18
C LEU A 436 6.94 12.84 -6.45
N GLY A 437 6.60 12.19 -7.56
CA GLY A 437 5.20 11.99 -7.90
C GLY A 437 4.50 11.02 -6.94
N ALA A 438 5.20 9.98 -6.51
CA ALA A 438 4.68 9.05 -5.51
C ALA A 438 4.41 9.75 -4.18
N LEU A 439 5.33 10.58 -3.71
CA LEU A 439 5.17 11.36 -2.49
C LEU A 439 4.03 12.37 -2.60
N ASN A 440 3.97 13.15 -3.65
CA ASN A 440 2.86 14.06 -3.88
C ASN A 440 1.53 13.32 -3.86
N ARG A 441 1.43 12.22 -4.58
CA ARG A 441 0.21 11.45 -4.63
C ARG A 441 -0.20 10.91 -3.27
N VAL A 442 0.72 10.27 -2.54
CA VAL A 442 0.41 9.68 -1.24
C VAL A 442 0.01 10.75 -0.23
N TYR A 443 0.79 11.81 -0.11
CA TYR A 443 0.48 12.85 0.86
C TYR A 443 -0.74 13.67 0.51
N LEU A 444 -0.87 14.08 -0.74
CA LEU A 444 -2.01 14.86 -1.17
C LEU A 444 -3.30 14.05 -1.11
N ASN A 445 -3.22 12.75 -1.39
CA ASN A 445 -4.40 11.91 -1.42
C ASN A 445 -4.76 11.34 -0.05
N ILE A 446 -3.80 10.90 0.72
CA ILE A 446 -4.07 10.32 2.04
C ILE A 446 -4.28 11.41 3.09
N GLY A 447 -3.48 12.47 3.08
CA GLY A 447 -3.58 13.56 4.04
C GLY A 447 -4.77 14.47 3.78
N LEU A 448 -4.77 15.15 2.63
CA LEU A 448 -5.73 16.20 2.34
C LEU A 448 -7.07 15.68 1.87
N PHE A 449 -7.06 14.62 1.07
CA PHE A 449 -8.26 14.09 0.42
C PHE A 449 -8.84 12.89 1.13
N SER A 450 -8.26 12.42 2.22
CA SER A 450 -8.73 11.20 2.86
C SER A 450 -10.16 11.32 3.38
N GLU A 451 -10.58 12.46 3.89
CA GLU A 451 -11.97 12.69 4.27
C GLU A 451 -12.89 12.75 3.05
N GLU A 452 -12.53 13.55 2.05
CA GLU A 452 -13.26 13.60 0.78
C GLU A 452 -13.29 12.24 0.13
N TRP A 453 -12.20 11.52 0.23
CA TRP A 453 -12.06 10.18 -0.29
C TRP A 453 -13.03 9.18 0.35
N LEU A 454 -13.16 9.20 1.67
CA LEU A 454 -14.16 8.40 2.38
C LEU A 454 -15.59 8.81 2.06
N LEU A 455 -15.83 10.09 1.90
CA LEU A 455 -17.14 10.61 1.51
C LEU A 455 -17.59 10.08 0.14
N HIS A 456 -16.64 9.90 -0.78
CA HIS A 456 -16.91 9.45 -2.14
C HIS A 456 -16.65 7.95 -2.36
N PHE A 457 -16.02 7.26 -1.40
CA PHE A 457 -15.78 5.82 -1.48
C PHE A 457 -17.05 5.03 -1.19
N ARG A 458 -17.49 4.26 -2.17
CA ARG A 458 -18.69 3.44 -2.10
C ARG A 458 -18.37 2.01 -2.52
N PRO A 459 -17.72 1.24 -1.65
CA PRO A 459 -17.20 -0.09 -1.99
C PRO A 459 -18.27 -1.08 -2.43
N PHE A 460 -19.53 -0.88 -1.98
CA PHE A 460 -20.62 -1.79 -2.30
C PHE A 460 -21.29 -1.54 -3.63
N ILE A 461 -21.27 -0.30 -4.09
CA ILE A 461 -21.96 0.09 -5.32
C ILE A 461 -20.94 0.15 -6.47
N GLY A 462 -19.72 -0.23 -6.21
CA GLY A 462 -18.65 -0.39 -7.19
C GLY A 462 -18.37 0.88 -7.97
N GLY A 463 -17.43 1.67 -7.50
CA GLY A 463 -16.80 2.62 -8.36
C GLY A 463 -17.61 3.82 -8.80
N GLN A 464 -18.29 4.49 -7.87
CA GLN A 464 -18.54 5.88 -8.16
C GLN A 464 -17.21 6.61 -8.27
N LYS A 465 -17.05 7.31 -9.39
CA LYS A 465 -15.90 8.21 -9.57
C LYS A 465 -15.83 9.14 -8.38
N ILE A 466 -14.72 9.15 -7.69
CA ILE A 466 -14.43 10.24 -6.77
C ILE A 466 -14.37 11.49 -7.64
N SER A 467 -15.19 12.47 -7.31
CA SER A 467 -15.02 13.80 -7.89
C SER A 467 -13.71 14.36 -7.36
N PRO A 468 -12.68 14.54 -8.18
CA PRO A 468 -11.42 15.02 -7.66
C PRO A 468 -11.58 16.44 -7.14
N ILE A 469 -10.96 16.76 -6.03
CA ILE A 469 -10.79 18.13 -5.60
C ILE A 469 -9.83 18.78 -6.60
N LYS A 470 -10.20 19.95 -7.09
CA LYS A 470 -9.33 20.68 -7.97
C LYS A 470 -8.06 21.11 -7.23
N ILE A 471 -6.92 20.94 -7.87
CA ILE A 471 -5.63 21.32 -7.28
C ILE A 471 -5.60 22.81 -6.97
N SER A 472 -6.18 23.64 -7.83
CA SER A 472 -6.27 25.09 -7.59
C SER A 472 -7.07 25.43 -6.33
N ASP A 473 -8.08 24.65 -5.98
CA ASP A 473 -8.85 24.86 -4.76
C ASP A 473 -8.04 24.41 -3.52
N ALA A 474 -7.37 23.28 -3.60
CA ALA A 474 -6.49 22.80 -2.54
C ALA A 474 -5.31 23.76 -2.32
N GLU A 475 -4.69 24.21 -3.39
CA GLU A 475 -3.58 25.17 -3.34
C GLU A 475 -3.97 26.50 -2.67
N LYS A 476 -5.19 26.97 -2.89
CA LYS A 476 -5.68 28.22 -2.30
C LYS A 476 -6.18 28.08 -0.88
N GLN A 477 -6.71 26.92 -0.51
CA GLN A 477 -7.54 26.78 0.67
C GLN A 477 -6.98 25.84 1.72
N SER A 478 -6.07 24.91 1.39
CA SER A 478 -5.55 23.95 2.36
C SER A 478 -4.13 24.28 2.83
N VAL A 479 -3.98 24.48 4.14
CA VAL A 479 -2.66 24.62 4.77
C VAL A 479 -1.84 23.34 4.66
N TYR A 480 -2.50 22.19 4.74
CA TYR A 480 -1.81 20.90 4.63
C TYR A 480 -1.30 20.65 3.21
N TRP A 481 -2.09 21.03 2.20
CA TRP A 481 -1.61 20.99 0.82
C TRP A 481 -0.35 21.85 0.64
N GLN A 482 -0.41 23.12 1.04
CA GLN A 482 0.70 24.05 0.90
C GLN A 482 1.95 23.57 1.62
N ALA A 483 1.79 23.10 2.86
CA ALA A 483 2.89 22.57 3.63
C ALA A 483 3.48 21.29 3.00
N THR A 484 2.66 20.42 2.44
CA THR A 484 3.12 19.21 1.74
C THR A 484 3.88 19.59 0.47
N GLU A 485 3.37 20.51 -0.31
CA GLU A 485 4.02 21.01 -1.52
C GLU A 485 5.42 21.58 -1.22
N ASP A 486 5.53 22.39 -0.18
CA ASP A 486 6.81 22.97 0.24
C ASP A 486 7.83 21.91 0.68
N ARG A 487 7.37 20.81 1.27
CA ARG A 487 8.23 19.74 1.80
C ARG A 487 8.62 18.69 0.76
N THR A 488 7.86 18.53 -0.28
CA THR A 488 8.07 17.46 -1.27
C THR A 488 9.41 17.62 -1.99
N ALA A 489 9.83 18.86 -2.25
CA ALA A 489 11.13 19.12 -2.86
C ALA A 489 12.29 18.69 -1.96
N ASP A 490 12.22 18.96 -0.65
CA ASP A 490 13.22 18.52 0.30
C ASP A 490 13.24 16.99 0.47
N MET A 491 12.08 16.32 0.44
CA MET A 491 11.99 14.85 0.43
C MET A 491 12.66 14.23 -0.80
N ALA A 492 12.56 14.87 -1.96
CA ALA A 492 13.30 14.40 -3.14
C ALA A 492 14.81 14.50 -2.95
N MET A 493 15.28 15.60 -2.36
CA MET A 493 16.71 15.76 -2.02
C MET A 493 17.15 14.68 -1.03
N PHE A 494 16.32 14.35 -0.05
CA PHE A 494 16.58 13.27 0.89
C PHE A 494 16.83 11.94 0.17
N PHE A 495 15.96 11.55 -0.77
CA PHE A 495 16.16 10.31 -1.53
C PHE A 495 17.33 10.37 -2.51
N LEU A 496 17.61 11.52 -3.11
CA LEU A 496 18.80 11.70 -3.93
C LEU A 496 20.11 11.38 -3.16
N VAL A 497 20.13 11.69 -1.87
CA VAL A 497 21.27 11.41 -1.00
C VAL A 497 21.24 9.98 -0.45
N THR A 498 20.08 9.54 0.09
CA THR A 498 20.01 8.34 0.95
C THR A 498 19.59 7.06 0.24
N ALA A 499 18.93 7.15 -0.93
CA ALA A 499 18.49 5.97 -1.68
C ALA A 499 19.67 5.34 -2.44
N ARG A 500 20.50 4.63 -1.72
CA ARG A 500 21.75 4.00 -2.19
C ARG A 500 21.75 2.52 -1.85
N PRO A 501 22.46 1.69 -2.61
CA PRO A 501 22.60 0.28 -2.28
C PRO A 501 23.12 0.04 -0.86
N ASP A 502 22.56 -0.97 -0.22
CA ASP A 502 23.07 -1.58 1.00
C ASP A 502 23.84 -2.83 0.62
N HIS A 503 25.15 -2.72 0.41
CA HIS A 503 25.95 -3.85 0.01
C HIS A 503 26.18 -4.80 1.18
N LEU A 504 26.06 -6.10 0.92
CA LEU A 504 26.32 -7.13 1.94
C LEU A 504 27.74 -7.02 2.50
N ALA A 505 28.69 -6.61 1.68
CA ALA A 505 30.08 -6.40 2.11
C ALA A 505 30.22 -5.39 3.25
N ASP A 506 29.31 -4.41 3.32
CA ASP A 506 29.33 -3.34 4.33
C ASP A 506 28.62 -3.77 5.63
N ALA A 507 27.91 -4.90 5.60
CA ALA A 507 27.20 -5.42 6.75
C ALA A 507 28.13 -6.17 7.73
N PRO A 508 27.83 -6.22 9.04
CA PRO A 508 28.63 -6.94 10.02
C PRO A 508 28.85 -8.40 9.63
N GLY A 509 30.12 -8.78 9.38
CA GLY A 509 30.48 -10.13 8.91
C GLY A 509 30.10 -10.44 7.47
N GLY A 510 29.46 -9.52 6.76
CA GLY A 510 28.91 -9.74 5.42
C GLY A 510 29.95 -10.03 4.35
N ALA A 511 31.11 -9.35 4.40
CA ALA A 511 32.21 -9.60 3.45
C ALA A 511 32.68 -11.06 3.46
N ALA A 512 32.66 -11.73 4.62
CA ALA A 512 33.03 -13.14 4.74
C ALA A 512 31.96 -14.11 4.19
N LEU A 513 30.76 -13.61 3.89
CA LEU A 513 29.63 -14.39 3.38
C LEU A 513 29.50 -14.25 1.84
N LEU A 514 30.36 -13.46 1.23
CA LEU A 514 30.43 -13.27 -0.21
C LEU A 514 31.51 -14.17 -0.83
N ASP A 515 31.15 -14.81 -1.92
CA ASP A 515 32.17 -15.37 -2.81
C ASP A 515 32.99 -14.22 -3.44
N PRO A 516 34.34 -14.35 -3.59
CA PRO A 516 35.12 -13.33 -4.23
C PRO A 516 34.56 -12.98 -5.62
N PHE A 517 34.53 -11.69 -5.93
CA PHE A 517 33.93 -11.21 -7.18
C PHE A 517 34.61 -11.75 -8.44
N ASP A 518 35.86 -12.14 -8.33
CA ASP A 518 36.66 -12.76 -9.40
C ASP A 518 36.62 -14.30 -9.41
N SER A 519 35.85 -14.90 -8.48
CA SER A 519 35.63 -16.35 -8.46
C SER A 519 34.93 -16.84 -9.73
N ASP A 520 35.17 -18.08 -10.13
CA ASP A 520 34.54 -18.70 -11.29
C ASP A 520 33.01 -18.76 -11.11
N GLN A 521 32.55 -18.94 -9.87
CA GLN A 521 31.12 -19.00 -9.53
C GLN A 521 30.43 -17.64 -9.77
N VAL A 522 30.99 -16.53 -9.29
CA VAL A 522 30.43 -15.19 -9.49
C VAL A 522 30.52 -14.80 -10.98
N LYS A 523 31.65 -15.05 -11.66
CA LYS A 523 31.78 -14.84 -13.12
C LYS A 523 30.70 -15.61 -13.91
N ARG A 524 30.46 -16.87 -13.55
CA ARG A 524 29.37 -17.64 -14.17
C ARG A 524 28.00 -17.01 -13.86
N GLY A 525 27.79 -16.56 -12.65
CA GLY A 525 26.56 -15.85 -12.23
C GLY A 525 26.31 -14.57 -13.05
N GLN A 526 27.36 -13.80 -13.33
CA GLN A 526 27.29 -12.63 -14.21
C GLN A 526 26.82 -12.99 -15.62
N VAL A 527 27.33 -14.06 -16.19
CA VAL A 527 26.91 -14.55 -17.51
C VAL A 527 25.43 -14.96 -17.47
N VAL A 528 25.04 -15.76 -16.48
CA VAL A 528 23.65 -16.23 -16.30
C VAL A 528 22.69 -15.05 -16.13
N PHE A 529 23.06 -14.05 -15.33
CA PHE A 529 22.25 -12.84 -15.12
C PHE A 529 22.10 -12.05 -16.42
N GLY A 530 23.20 -11.83 -17.15
CA GLY A 530 23.18 -11.13 -18.43
C GLY A 530 22.28 -11.77 -19.47
N GLU A 531 22.32 -13.10 -19.57
CA GLU A 531 21.54 -13.87 -20.57
C GLU A 531 20.05 -14.02 -20.23
N ASN A 532 19.68 -14.00 -18.93
CA ASN A 532 18.33 -14.41 -18.50
C ASN A 532 17.56 -13.36 -17.70
N CYS A 533 18.21 -12.40 -17.05
CA CYS A 533 17.57 -11.49 -16.09
C CYS A 533 17.66 -10.01 -16.49
N ALA A 534 18.80 -9.61 -17.07
CA ALA A 534 19.13 -8.21 -17.30
C ALA A 534 18.19 -7.50 -18.28
N ALA A 535 17.51 -8.21 -19.18
CA ALA A 535 16.52 -7.63 -20.09
C ALA A 535 15.40 -6.86 -19.35
N CYS A 536 15.04 -7.31 -18.13
CA CYS A 536 14.06 -6.68 -17.26
C CYS A 536 14.72 -5.98 -16.08
N HIS A 537 15.80 -6.55 -15.52
CA HIS A 537 16.42 -6.11 -14.28
C HIS A 537 17.75 -5.35 -14.51
N SER A 538 17.77 -4.48 -15.52
CA SER A 538 18.91 -3.57 -15.75
C SER A 538 18.44 -2.26 -16.37
N SER A 539 18.96 -1.14 -15.87
CA SER A 539 18.85 0.17 -16.53
C SER A 539 19.93 0.39 -17.59
N LYS A 540 20.94 -0.47 -17.63
CA LYS A 540 22.01 -0.49 -18.64
C LYS A 540 21.76 -1.63 -19.62
N LEU A 541 21.48 -1.28 -20.87
CA LEU A 541 21.17 -2.23 -21.93
C LEU A 541 21.99 -1.93 -23.18
N PRO A 542 22.20 -2.93 -24.04
CA PRO A 542 22.81 -2.70 -25.37
C PRO A 542 21.96 -1.70 -26.18
N PRO A 543 22.59 -0.96 -27.10
CA PRO A 543 21.87 -0.12 -28.03
C PRO A 543 20.84 -0.91 -28.84
N ILE A 544 19.65 -0.37 -28.98
CA ILE A 544 18.59 -0.98 -29.79
C ILE A 544 19.05 -0.93 -31.27
N PRO A 545 18.96 -2.08 -31.99
CA PRO A 545 19.38 -2.10 -33.39
C PRO A 545 18.55 -1.13 -34.25
N ALA A 546 19.24 -0.44 -35.15
CA ALA A 546 18.56 0.40 -36.13
C ALA A 546 17.58 -0.44 -36.97
N ASN A 547 16.41 0.11 -37.27
CA ASN A 547 15.35 -0.55 -38.04
C ASN A 547 14.74 -1.83 -37.42
N SER A 548 14.92 -2.05 -36.11
CA SER A 548 14.32 -3.19 -35.40
C SER A 548 12.81 -3.06 -35.25
N GLY A 549 12.23 -1.86 -35.48
CA GLY A 549 10.84 -1.56 -35.14
C GLY A 549 10.57 -1.41 -33.66
N ILE A 550 11.60 -1.39 -32.83
CA ILE A 550 11.52 -1.12 -31.38
C ILE A 550 11.67 0.39 -31.20
N ASP A 551 10.58 1.04 -30.89
CA ASP A 551 10.57 2.49 -30.69
C ASP A 551 10.86 2.84 -29.23
N GLN A 552 11.86 3.68 -29.02
CA GLN A 552 12.28 4.16 -27.70
C GLN A 552 11.14 4.92 -26.99
N GLY A 553 10.40 5.73 -27.72
CA GLY A 553 9.29 6.53 -27.19
C GLY A 553 8.03 5.72 -26.92
N VAL A 554 7.91 4.53 -27.51
CA VAL A 554 6.70 3.69 -27.34
C VAL A 554 6.88 2.64 -26.25
N CYS A 555 7.91 1.82 -26.30
CA CYS A 555 8.05 0.73 -25.33
C CYS A 555 9.39 0.65 -24.63
N ALA A 556 10.47 1.17 -25.22
CA ALA A 556 11.78 1.00 -24.63
C ALA A 556 12.10 1.99 -23.52
N GLY A 557 11.41 3.14 -23.49
CA GLY A 557 11.60 4.23 -22.52
C GLY A 557 10.40 4.49 -21.61
N GLY A 558 9.52 3.50 -21.37
CA GLY A 558 8.32 3.71 -20.55
C GLY A 558 7.19 4.42 -21.28
N GLY A 559 7.17 4.33 -22.61
CA GLY A 559 6.15 4.91 -23.46
C GLY A 559 4.76 4.26 -23.33
N ASN A 560 3.85 4.64 -24.20
CA ASN A 560 2.43 4.33 -24.12
C ASN A 560 1.81 4.16 -25.50
N GLY A 561 0.50 4.02 -25.53
CA GLY A 561 -0.28 4.03 -26.74
C GLY A 561 -0.66 2.65 -27.25
N PRO A 562 -1.47 2.60 -28.31
CA PRO A 562 -2.03 1.37 -28.83
C PRO A 562 -0.99 0.40 -29.38
N ASP A 563 0.15 0.93 -29.83
CA ASP A 563 1.24 0.14 -30.39
C ASP A 563 2.21 -0.43 -29.33
N TYR A 564 1.98 -0.11 -28.05
CA TYR A 564 2.87 -0.52 -26.97
C TYR A 564 3.11 -2.03 -26.96
N ARG A 565 2.05 -2.83 -27.06
CA ARG A 565 2.16 -4.29 -27.01
C ARG A 565 2.97 -4.83 -28.19
N ALA A 566 2.71 -4.38 -29.40
CA ALA A 566 3.45 -4.82 -30.58
C ALA A 566 4.93 -4.39 -30.54
N CYS A 567 5.22 -3.21 -30.00
CA CYS A 567 6.58 -2.76 -29.76
C CYS A 567 7.27 -3.61 -28.69
N TRP A 568 6.57 -3.91 -27.57
CA TRP A 568 7.07 -4.78 -26.52
C TRP A 568 7.41 -6.17 -27.03
N ASP A 569 6.56 -6.78 -27.85
CA ASP A 569 6.80 -8.13 -28.38
C ASP A 569 8.09 -8.18 -29.21
N ARG A 570 8.33 -7.19 -30.09
CA ARG A 570 9.59 -7.05 -30.83
C ARG A 570 10.80 -6.84 -29.90
N TYR A 571 10.63 -6.02 -28.86
CA TYR A 571 11.68 -5.84 -27.85
C TYR A 571 12.00 -7.16 -27.15
N TRP A 572 10.98 -7.91 -26.74
CA TRP A 572 11.17 -9.20 -26.09
C TRP A 572 11.83 -10.22 -27.01
N GLU A 573 11.38 -10.33 -28.25
CA GLU A 573 12.02 -11.19 -29.28
C GLU A 573 13.49 -10.84 -29.46
N TRP A 574 13.82 -9.55 -29.56
CA TRP A 574 15.23 -9.12 -29.66
C TRP A 574 16.05 -9.54 -28.45
N THR A 575 15.50 -9.42 -27.24
CA THR A 575 16.23 -9.82 -26.01
C THR A 575 16.52 -11.33 -25.94
N GLN A 576 15.81 -12.15 -26.72
CA GLN A 576 16.04 -13.59 -26.80
C GLN A 576 17.14 -13.95 -27.81
N THR A 577 17.58 -13.02 -28.65
CA THR A 577 18.62 -13.27 -29.65
C THR A 577 19.99 -13.44 -29.03
N ARG A 578 20.84 -14.21 -29.71
CA ARG A 578 22.22 -14.39 -29.27
C ARG A 578 22.99 -13.07 -29.26
N GLU A 579 22.72 -12.20 -30.24
CA GLU A 579 23.31 -10.86 -30.32
C GLU A 579 23.08 -10.03 -29.06
N PHE A 580 21.82 -9.97 -28.58
CA PHE A 580 21.48 -9.26 -27.33
C PHE A 580 22.19 -9.89 -26.14
N LYS A 581 22.11 -11.20 -26.00
CA LYS A 581 22.71 -11.95 -24.88
C LYS A 581 24.23 -11.76 -24.80
N ASP A 582 24.93 -11.86 -25.91
CA ASP A 582 26.39 -11.63 -25.96
C ASP A 582 26.75 -10.19 -25.63
N ALA A 583 25.96 -9.21 -26.12
CA ALA A 583 26.17 -7.81 -25.79
C ALA A 583 25.91 -7.53 -24.29
N MET A 584 24.85 -8.14 -23.71
CA MET A 584 24.57 -8.04 -22.28
C MET A 584 25.68 -8.68 -21.44
N VAL A 585 26.11 -9.87 -21.77
CA VAL A 585 27.21 -10.54 -21.06
C VAL A 585 28.47 -9.65 -21.08
N LYS A 586 28.77 -9.02 -22.21
CA LYS A 586 29.87 -8.07 -22.30
C LYS A 586 29.69 -6.89 -21.35
N LEU A 587 28.48 -6.32 -21.25
CA LEU A 587 28.20 -5.21 -20.31
C LEU A 587 28.37 -5.65 -18.86
N VAL A 588 27.77 -6.79 -18.48
CA VAL A 588 27.78 -7.30 -17.10
C VAL A 588 29.18 -7.70 -16.64
N THR A 589 30.07 -8.12 -17.57
CA THR A 589 31.43 -8.56 -17.25
C THR A 589 32.50 -7.47 -17.46
N THR A 590 32.08 -6.25 -17.86
CA THR A 590 33.02 -5.14 -18.06
C THR A 590 33.58 -4.63 -16.73
N ARG A 591 34.91 -4.46 -16.71
CA ARG A 591 35.66 -3.93 -15.57
C ARG A 591 36.41 -2.67 -15.99
N ASP A 592 36.65 -1.78 -15.04
CA ASP A 592 37.59 -0.68 -15.24
C ASP A 592 39.07 -1.15 -15.13
N ALA A 593 40.01 -0.20 -15.26
CA ALA A 593 41.42 -0.48 -15.19
C ALA A 593 41.88 -1.01 -13.82
N ASP A 594 41.15 -0.71 -12.78
CA ASP A 594 41.39 -1.12 -11.39
C ASP A 594 40.67 -2.43 -11.03
N GLY A 595 39.95 -3.04 -11.99
CA GLY A 595 39.22 -4.29 -11.82
C GLY A 595 37.83 -4.14 -11.16
N HIS A 596 37.36 -2.92 -10.97
CA HIS A 596 36.07 -2.63 -10.41
C HIS A 596 34.90 -2.94 -11.41
N ASP A 597 33.79 -3.43 -10.91
CA ASP A 597 32.59 -3.72 -11.70
C ASP A 597 31.87 -2.44 -12.10
N THR A 598 31.94 -2.10 -13.37
CA THR A 598 31.28 -0.89 -13.89
C THR A 598 29.81 -1.10 -14.22
N PHE A 599 29.34 -2.33 -14.24
CA PHE A 599 27.93 -2.61 -14.55
C PHE A 599 26.98 -2.18 -13.42
N LEU A 600 27.38 -2.42 -12.18
CA LEU A 600 26.55 -2.06 -11.01
C LEU A 600 26.54 -0.55 -10.75
N ASP A 601 27.56 0.20 -11.17
CA ASP A 601 27.63 1.64 -10.94
C ASP A 601 26.48 2.40 -11.60
N GLY A 602 25.63 3.05 -10.80
CA GLY A 602 24.49 3.81 -11.30
C GLY A 602 23.42 2.97 -12.04
N ASN A 603 23.50 1.64 -11.94
CA ASN A 603 22.47 0.75 -12.44
C ASN A 603 21.41 0.56 -11.35
N TYR A 604 20.18 1.00 -11.58
CA TYR A 604 19.11 0.78 -10.61
C TYR A 604 18.45 -0.60 -10.69
N LEU A 605 19.06 -1.53 -11.44
CA LEU A 605 18.71 -2.95 -11.52
C LEU A 605 17.21 -3.21 -11.75
N SER A 606 16.61 -2.36 -12.56
CA SER A 606 15.22 -2.37 -12.98
C SER A 606 15.10 -1.63 -14.32
N SER A 607 13.90 -1.49 -14.84
CA SER A 607 13.66 -0.73 -16.07
C SER A 607 12.34 0.06 -15.99
N GLU A 608 12.22 1.07 -16.87
CA GLU A 608 10.97 1.84 -17.01
C GLU A 608 9.91 1.10 -17.87
N ARG A 609 10.19 -0.11 -18.31
CA ARG A 609 9.29 -0.88 -19.16
C ARG A 609 8.20 -1.53 -18.35
N ARG A 610 7.01 -1.52 -18.91
CA ARG A 610 5.85 -2.22 -18.34
C ARG A 610 5.77 -3.62 -18.95
N VAL A 611 6.14 -4.62 -18.16
CA VAL A 611 6.17 -6.02 -18.58
C VAL A 611 4.76 -6.60 -18.55
N PRO A 612 4.27 -7.19 -19.65
CA PRO A 612 2.93 -7.77 -19.66
C PRO A 612 2.87 -9.06 -18.83
N VAL A 613 1.77 -9.23 -18.12
CA VAL A 613 1.56 -10.31 -17.16
C VAL A 613 1.42 -11.69 -17.82
N ASP A 614 1.04 -11.75 -19.10
CA ASP A 614 1.01 -12.98 -19.87
C ASP A 614 2.42 -13.56 -20.09
N LEU A 615 3.45 -12.71 -20.08
CA LEU A 615 4.84 -13.16 -20.07
C LEU A 615 5.31 -13.58 -18.68
N THR A 616 5.04 -12.78 -17.67
CA THR A 616 5.53 -13.04 -16.31
C THR A 616 4.75 -14.13 -15.60
N GLN A 617 3.49 -14.32 -15.95
CA GLN A 617 2.53 -15.23 -15.31
C GLN A 617 2.47 -15.10 -13.77
N THR A 618 3.01 -13.99 -13.26
CA THR A 618 3.01 -13.68 -11.82
C THR A 618 1.57 -13.50 -11.35
N ASN A 619 1.32 -13.62 -10.02
CA ASN A 619 0.01 -13.37 -9.43
C ASN A 619 -0.70 -12.22 -10.18
N ALA A 620 -1.61 -12.62 -11.07
CA ALA A 620 -2.18 -11.71 -12.03
C ALA A 620 -3.19 -10.74 -11.41
N CYS A 621 -3.69 -11.05 -10.21
CA CYS A 621 -4.73 -10.25 -9.57
C CYS A 621 -4.28 -8.82 -9.30
N THR A 622 -3.07 -8.60 -8.88
CA THR A 622 -2.53 -7.26 -8.69
C THR A 622 -2.57 -6.42 -9.98
N ALA A 623 -2.18 -7.01 -11.10
CA ALA A 623 -2.13 -6.32 -12.39
C ALA A 623 -3.49 -6.28 -13.11
N LEU A 624 -4.37 -7.26 -12.88
CA LEU A 624 -5.63 -7.41 -13.61
C LEU A 624 -6.83 -6.82 -12.90
N ALA A 625 -6.85 -6.87 -11.56
CA ALA A 625 -8.03 -6.50 -10.76
C ALA A 625 -8.01 -5.08 -10.23
N THR A 626 -6.94 -4.32 -10.48
CA THR A 626 -6.76 -2.96 -9.94
C THR A 626 -8.01 -2.09 -10.07
N ASN A 627 -8.40 -1.46 -8.98
CA ASN A 627 -9.51 -0.52 -8.91
C ASN A 627 -9.14 0.93 -9.30
N GLY A 628 -7.90 1.16 -9.70
CA GLY A 628 -7.46 2.51 -10.06
C GLY A 628 -7.70 2.89 -11.50
N LEU A 629 -8.40 2.04 -12.24
CA LEU A 629 -8.73 2.29 -13.63
C LEU A 629 -10.04 3.04 -13.76
N ALA A 630 -10.42 3.36 -14.99
CA ALA A 630 -11.55 4.23 -15.29
C ALA A 630 -12.79 3.92 -14.45
N GLY A 631 -13.26 4.91 -13.73
CA GLY A 631 -14.44 4.82 -12.89
C GLY A 631 -14.22 4.38 -11.44
N ASP A 632 -13.04 3.89 -11.11
CA ASP A 632 -12.71 3.46 -9.77
C ASP A 632 -12.11 4.59 -8.91
N ILE A 633 -11.99 4.33 -7.60
CA ILE A 633 -11.54 5.31 -6.61
C ILE A 633 -10.18 5.94 -6.96
N TRP A 634 -9.29 5.17 -7.60
CA TRP A 634 -7.94 5.60 -7.96
C TRP A 634 -7.84 6.17 -9.39
N ASP A 635 -8.96 6.23 -10.12
CA ASP A 635 -8.98 6.75 -11.50
C ASP A 635 -8.32 8.13 -11.62
N ASN A 636 -8.48 8.98 -10.61
CA ASN A 636 -7.90 10.30 -10.58
C ASN A 636 -6.37 10.33 -10.48
N PHE A 637 -5.77 9.23 -10.04
CA PHE A 637 -4.34 9.11 -9.79
C PHE A 637 -3.63 8.29 -10.84
N THR A 638 -4.37 7.73 -11.78
CA THR A 638 -3.82 6.94 -12.89
C THR A 638 -3.83 7.80 -14.15
N SER A 639 -2.66 7.91 -14.78
CA SER A 639 -2.52 8.73 -15.99
C SER A 639 -3.25 8.14 -17.19
N SER A 640 -3.58 9.00 -18.14
CA SER A 640 -4.15 8.59 -19.41
C SER A 640 -3.21 7.69 -20.19
N SER A 641 -1.89 7.89 -20.06
CA SER A 641 -0.90 7.08 -20.74
C SER A 641 -0.88 5.63 -20.25
N TYR A 642 -1.06 5.39 -18.94
CA TYR A 642 -1.21 4.04 -18.40
C TYR A 642 -2.55 3.42 -18.82
N LYS A 643 -3.63 4.16 -18.75
CA LYS A 643 -4.96 3.72 -19.16
C LYS A 643 -5.07 3.43 -20.67
N SER A 644 -4.21 4.02 -21.48
CA SER A 644 -4.18 3.79 -22.92
C SER A 644 -3.43 2.52 -23.34
N LEU A 645 -2.82 1.78 -22.41
CA LEU A 645 -2.13 0.55 -22.72
C LEU A 645 -3.11 -0.49 -23.29
N PRO A 646 -2.73 -1.18 -24.38
CA PRO A 646 -3.59 -2.16 -25.02
C PRO A 646 -3.76 -3.41 -24.12
N PRO A 647 -4.74 -4.26 -24.40
CA PRO A 647 -4.88 -5.53 -23.71
C PRO A 647 -3.62 -6.37 -23.83
N VAL A 648 -3.26 -7.08 -22.78
CA VAL A 648 -2.30 -8.19 -22.84
C VAL A 648 -2.94 -9.38 -23.56
N HIS A 649 -2.13 -10.36 -23.97
CA HIS A 649 -2.69 -11.57 -24.62
C HIS A 649 -3.54 -12.38 -23.64
N GLU A 650 -4.24 -13.38 -24.19
CA GLU A 650 -5.05 -14.28 -23.39
C GLU A 650 -4.21 -14.99 -22.32
N LEU A 651 -4.73 -15.00 -21.11
CA LEU A 651 -4.11 -15.65 -19.96
C LEU A 651 -4.83 -16.96 -19.65
N THR A 652 -4.09 -17.94 -19.17
CA THR A 652 -4.66 -19.10 -18.51
C THR A 652 -4.69 -18.87 -17.01
N VAL A 653 -5.88 -18.81 -16.43
CA VAL A 653 -6.11 -18.64 -15.00
C VAL A 653 -6.75 -19.90 -14.41
N ASN A 654 -6.64 -20.09 -13.10
CA ASN A 654 -7.17 -21.28 -12.44
C ASN A 654 -8.42 -20.99 -11.62
N HIS A 655 -9.42 -21.82 -11.77
CA HIS A 655 -10.64 -21.71 -10.98
C HIS A 655 -10.36 -22.03 -9.49
N PRO A 656 -10.81 -21.19 -8.53
CA PRO A 656 -10.41 -21.30 -7.13
C PRO A 656 -10.97 -22.53 -6.37
N VAL A 657 -11.94 -23.23 -6.96
CA VAL A 657 -12.52 -24.45 -6.36
C VAL A 657 -12.11 -25.70 -7.11
N SER A 658 -12.32 -25.71 -8.43
CA SER A 658 -12.04 -26.89 -9.25
C SER A 658 -10.56 -27.03 -9.63
N GLY A 659 -9.76 -25.94 -9.54
CA GLY A 659 -8.41 -25.87 -10.06
C GLY A 659 -8.33 -25.90 -11.60
N GLY A 660 -9.49 -25.97 -12.28
CA GLY A 660 -9.58 -26.05 -13.73
C GLY A 660 -9.03 -24.81 -14.42
N ALA A 661 -8.34 -25.00 -15.55
CA ALA A 661 -7.84 -23.91 -16.36
C ALA A 661 -8.98 -23.18 -17.08
N MET A 662 -8.92 -21.84 -17.08
CA MET A 662 -9.88 -20.96 -17.72
C MET A 662 -9.15 -19.90 -18.56
N PRO A 663 -9.62 -19.59 -19.79
CA PRO A 663 -9.09 -18.46 -20.54
C PRO A 663 -9.61 -17.14 -19.98
N LEU A 664 -8.72 -16.17 -19.83
CA LEU A 664 -9.04 -14.80 -19.45
C LEU A 664 -8.45 -13.82 -20.47
N ARG A 665 -9.29 -12.94 -20.99
CA ARG A 665 -8.91 -11.86 -21.91
C ARG A 665 -9.08 -10.51 -21.21
N PRO A 666 -7.99 -9.89 -20.71
CA PRO A 666 -8.04 -8.56 -20.15
C PRO A 666 -8.48 -7.50 -21.18
N LEU A 667 -9.16 -6.48 -20.72
CA LEU A 667 -9.75 -5.45 -21.59
C LEU A 667 -8.80 -4.31 -21.97
N GLY A 668 -7.59 -4.29 -21.44
CA GLY A 668 -6.66 -3.16 -21.58
C GLY A 668 -6.78 -2.15 -20.42
N ASN A 669 -6.61 -0.87 -20.72
CA ASN A 669 -6.64 0.21 -19.72
C ASN A 669 -5.57 0.06 -18.63
N GLY A 670 -4.33 -0.31 -19.00
CA GLY A 670 -3.24 -0.56 -18.06
C GLY A 670 -3.33 -1.89 -17.31
N ARG A 671 -4.42 -2.61 -17.43
CA ARG A 671 -4.58 -3.94 -16.83
C ARG A 671 -3.64 -4.95 -17.46
N GLY A 672 -2.94 -5.67 -16.61
CA GLY A 672 -2.04 -6.73 -17.05
C GLY A 672 -0.59 -6.29 -17.29
N TYR A 673 -0.18 -5.13 -16.79
CA TYR A 673 1.21 -4.66 -16.89
C TYR A 673 1.80 -4.39 -15.52
N LEU A 674 3.07 -4.78 -15.34
CA LEU A 674 3.84 -4.57 -14.12
C LEU A 674 5.24 -4.07 -14.47
N ARG A 675 5.83 -3.24 -13.61
CA ARG A 675 7.25 -2.91 -13.70
C ARG A 675 8.10 -3.94 -12.97
N PRO A 676 9.31 -4.23 -13.48
CA PRO A 676 10.25 -5.09 -12.77
C PRO A 676 10.63 -4.46 -11.43
N ALA A 677 10.69 -5.26 -10.37
CA ALA A 677 11.25 -4.81 -9.11
C ALA A 677 12.76 -4.48 -9.27
N SER A 678 13.24 -3.45 -8.56
CA SER A 678 14.67 -3.23 -8.44
C SER A 678 15.31 -4.38 -7.66
N LEU A 679 16.45 -4.85 -8.11
CA LEU A 679 17.26 -5.85 -7.40
C LEU A 679 18.33 -5.22 -6.51
N ILE A 680 18.37 -3.89 -6.37
CA ILE A 680 19.27 -3.24 -5.41
C ILE A 680 19.01 -3.78 -4.02
N SER A 681 20.08 -4.16 -3.33
CA SER A 681 20.05 -4.74 -1.97
C SER A 681 19.17 -5.99 -1.86
N VAL A 682 19.07 -6.78 -2.94
CA VAL A 682 18.16 -7.94 -3.00
C VAL A 682 18.41 -8.98 -1.90
N TRP A 683 19.64 -9.09 -1.42
CA TRP A 683 20.03 -9.98 -0.32
C TRP A 683 19.27 -9.68 0.99
N SER A 684 18.88 -8.41 1.20
CA SER A 684 18.20 -7.95 2.41
C SER A 684 16.68 -7.76 2.23
N THR A 685 16.16 -7.82 0.99
CA THR A 685 14.78 -7.44 0.68
C THR A 685 13.80 -8.60 0.56
N ALA A 686 14.26 -9.84 0.74
CA ALA A 686 13.37 -11.00 0.82
C ALA A 686 12.36 -10.84 1.99
N PRO A 687 11.17 -11.40 1.91
CA PRO A 687 10.58 -12.34 0.93
C PRO A 687 10.30 -11.74 -0.46
N PHE A 688 10.01 -12.57 -1.46
CA PHE A 688 9.86 -12.14 -2.85
C PHE A 688 8.43 -12.28 -3.40
N LEU A 689 8.30 -11.87 -4.65
CA LEU A 689 7.10 -11.47 -5.38
C LEU A 689 6.45 -10.20 -4.81
N SER A 690 5.54 -9.60 -5.58
CA SER A 690 4.89 -8.34 -5.21
C SER A 690 4.09 -8.42 -3.90
N ASN A 691 3.69 -9.61 -3.50
CA ASN A 691 2.88 -9.89 -2.32
C ASN A 691 3.65 -10.64 -1.20
N ASN A 692 4.96 -10.70 -1.24
CA ASN A 692 5.80 -11.42 -0.26
C ASN A 692 5.50 -12.92 -0.11
N SER A 693 4.91 -13.55 -1.11
CA SER A 693 4.45 -14.93 -1.00
C SER A 693 5.53 -16.00 -1.12
N LEU A 694 6.76 -15.64 -1.52
CA LEU A 694 7.91 -16.54 -1.55
C LEU A 694 8.86 -16.31 -0.39
N GLY A 695 9.34 -17.40 0.21
CA GLY A 695 10.27 -17.36 1.33
C GLY A 695 9.62 -17.52 2.70
N HIS A 696 8.30 -17.58 2.75
CA HIS A 696 7.56 -17.96 3.94
C HIS A 696 7.17 -19.42 3.86
N GLU A 697 7.37 -20.13 4.95
CA GLU A 697 6.81 -21.46 5.11
C GLU A 697 5.46 -21.33 5.81
N ASP A 698 4.49 -21.89 5.20
CA ASP A 698 3.15 -22.30 5.59
C ASP A 698 2.33 -21.53 6.67
N ASP A 699 1.24 -22.18 7.08
CA ASP A 699 0.27 -21.70 8.08
C ASP A 699 0.87 -21.40 9.46
N GLY A 700 2.04 -21.97 9.78
CA GLY A 700 2.79 -21.67 10.98
C GLY A 700 3.23 -20.21 11.08
N TYR A 701 3.52 -19.57 9.96
CA TYR A 701 3.87 -18.16 9.92
C TYR A 701 2.72 -17.25 10.37
N TYR A 702 1.50 -17.57 9.99
CA TYR A 702 0.31 -16.84 10.44
C TYR A 702 -0.17 -17.29 11.82
N ALA A 703 0.07 -18.55 12.18
CA ALA A 703 -0.39 -19.15 13.40
C ALA A 703 0.64 -19.10 14.54
N SER A 704 1.93 -18.99 14.24
CA SER A 704 2.93 -18.98 15.29
C SER A 704 2.80 -17.73 16.13
N SER A 705 2.32 -17.92 17.32
CA SER A 705 2.89 -17.23 18.44
C SER A 705 4.41 -17.32 18.26
N ARG A 706 5.06 -16.25 17.89
CA ARG A 706 6.49 -16.15 18.22
C ARG A 706 6.59 -16.56 19.68
N LYS A 707 7.49 -17.48 19.97
CA LYS A 707 7.77 -17.87 21.35
C LYS A 707 7.84 -16.59 22.14
N ASP A 708 7.02 -16.48 23.17
CA ASP A 708 7.07 -15.34 24.07
C ASP A 708 8.52 -15.13 24.45
N HIS A 709 9.14 -14.12 23.87
CA HIS A 709 10.50 -13.74 24.20
C HIS A 709 10.47 -12.93 25.49
N ASP A 710 9.90 -13.51 26.53
CA ASP A 710 9.91 -12.94 27.89
C ASP A 710 11.34 -12.70 28.42
N ASN A 711 12.36 -13.14 27.69
CA ASN A 711 13.76 -13.07 28.10
C ASN A 711 14.68 -12.26 27.18
N GLY A 712 14.13 -11.39 26.33
CA GLY A 712 14.93 -10.56 25.41
C GLY A 712 15.44 -11.36 24.20
N TYR A 713 15.62 -10.66 23.08
CA TYR A 713 16.32 -11.24 21.93
C TYR A 713 17.76 -11.56 22.35
N GLU A 714 18.07 -12.83 22.51
CA GLU A 714 19.46 -13.24 22.45
C GLU A 714 20.02 -12.80 21.09
N ARG A 715 21.23 -12.25 21.12
CA ARG A 715 22.00 -11.86 19.93
C ARG A 715 21.82 -12.92 18.88
N CYS A 716 21.46 -12.51 17.66
CA CYS A 716 21.31 -13.36 16.49
C CYS A 716 22.16 -14.63 16.58
N PRO A 717 21.64 -15.75 17.02
CA PRO A 717 22.45 -16.94 17.23
C PRO A 717 22.86 -17.48 15.86
N ALA A 718 24.06 -18.00 15.74
CA ALA A 718 24.50 -18.68 14.52
C ALA A 718 23.55 -19.83 14.09
N ASP A 719 22.78 -20.37 15.04
CA ASP A 719 21.83 -21.49 14.88
C ASP A 719 20.35 -21.08 15.04
N SER A 720 20.00 -19.79 14.91
CA SER A 720 18.59 -19.39 15.01
C SER A 720 17.79 -20.03 13.87
N ASP A 721 16.63 -20.59 14.23
CA ASP A 721 15.60 -20.95 13.25
C ASP A 721 15.31 -19.73 12.36
N ASP A 722 14.93 -20.00 11.10
CA ASP A 722 14.62 -18.98 10.11
C ASP A 722 13.46 -18.09 10.57
N ASP A 723 13.75 -17.08 11.37
CA ASP A 723 12.76 -16.06 11.72
C ASP A 723 12.92 -14.85 10.77
N PRO A 724 12.00 -14.65 9.82
CA PRO A 724 12.08 -13.58 8.85
C PRO A 724 12.03 -12.17 9.48
N TYR A 725 11.71 -12.09 10.77
CA TYR A 725 11.65 -10.83 11.53
C TYR A 725 12.93 -10.49 12.26
N LEU A 726 13.86 -11.42 12.38
CA LEU A 726 15.16 -11.08 12.93
C LEU A 726 15.95 -10.30 11.88
N PRO A 727 16.31 -9.03 12.15
CA PRO A 727 16.94 -8.17 11.17
C PRO A 727 18.43 -8.46 10.96
N CYS A 728 19.01 -9.39 11.70
CA CYS A 728 20.42 -9.68 11.60
C CYS A 728 20.83 -10.27 10.24
N VAL A 729 22.05 -9.98 9.81
CA VAL A 729 22.59 -10.32 8.49
C VAL A 729 22.43 -11.81 8.17
N ALA A 730 22.82 -12.70 9.08
CA ALA A 730 22.75 -14.15 8.87
C ALA A 730 21.32 -14.61 8.61
N ASN A 731 20.35 -14.11 9.37
CA ASN A 731 18.95 -14.46 9.18
C ASN A 731 18.39 -13.88 7.88
N ARG A 732 18.73 -12.62 7.54
CA ARG A 732 18.31 -12.03 6.27
C ARG A 732 18.82 -12.83 5.07
N LEU A 733 20.04 -13.35 5.15
CA LEU A 733 20.59 -14.23 4.11
C LEU A 733 19.90 -15.59 4.05
N LYS A 734 19.48 -16.17 5.17
CA LYS A 734 18.67 -17.40 5.15
C LYS A 734 17.32 -17.19 4.47
N VAL A 735 16.64 -16.08 4.80
CA VAL A 735 15.37 -15.71 4.13
C VAL A 735 15.59 -15.44 2.64
N PHE A 736 16.67 -14.75 2.28
CA PHE A 736 17.07 -14.53 0.89
C PHE A 736 17.29 -15.85 0.16
N ASP A 737 18.13 -16.74 0.70
CA ASP A 737 18.46 -18.02 0.05
C ASP A 737 17.21 -18.88 -0.14
N ARG A 738 16.34 -18.98 0.85
CA ARG A 738 15.05 -19.67 0.72
C ARG A 738 14.19 -19.05 -0.36
N SER A 739 14.02 -17.72 -0.35
CA SER A 739 13.15 -17.01 -1.30
C SER A 739 13.63 -17.14 -2.73
N ILE A 740 14.94 -16.97 -2.97
CA ILE A 740 15.50 -17.05 -4.32
C ILE A 740 15.51 -18.48 -4.84
N ARG A 741 15.74 -19.47 -3.98
CA ARG A 741 15.65 -20.88 -4.36
C ARG A 741 14.22 -21.29 -4.71
N GLN A 742 13.21 -20.83 -3.97
CA GLN A 742 11.80 -21.02 -4.32
C GLN A 742 11.44 -20.30 -5.63
N LEU A 743 12.01 -19.12 -5.87
CA LEU A 743 11.80 -18.38 -7.12
C LEU A 743 12.32 -19.18 -8.31
N LEU A 744 13.55 -19.70 -8.21
CA LEU A 744 14.23 -20.46 -9.27
C LEU A 744 13.80 -21.94 -9.36
N ASN A 745 13.10 -22.45 -8.34
CA ASN A 745 12.60 -23.83 -8.31
C ASN A 745 11.11 -23.85 -7.96
N PRO A 746 10.23 -23.54 -8.93
CA PRO A 746 8.79 -23.41 -8.67
C PRO A 746 8.14 -24.62 -7.99
N GLN A 747 8.66 -25.83 -8.23
CA GLN A 747 8.18 -27.06 -7.62
C GLN A 747 8.37 -27.12 -6.09
N THR A 748 9.21 -26.25 -5.52
CA THR A 748 9.43 -26.13 -4.07
C THR A 748 8.50 -25.11 -3.41
N ARG A 749 7.70 -24.41 -4.20
CA ARG A 749 6.73 -23.45 -3.71
C ARG A 749 5.52 -24.11 -3.10
N ARG A 750 4.87 -23.43 -2.20
CA ARG A 750 3.62 -23.89 -1.57
C ARG A 750 2.53 -24.14 -2.62
N MET A 751 1.81 -25.23 -2.47
CA MET A 751 0.67 -25.61 -3.32
C MET A 751 -0.65 -25.42 -2.55
N ASP A 752 -1.73 -25.16 -3.28
CA ASP A 752 -3.05 -25.09 -2.66
C ASP A 752 -3.54 -26.47 -2.21
N ARG A 753 -3.92 -26.55 -0.96
CA ARG A 753 -4.30 -27.80 -0.29
C ARG A 753 -5.60 -28.42 -0.83
N LEU A 754 -6.53 -27.57 -1.23
CA LEU A 754 -7.89 -28.05 -1.59
C LEU A 754 -8.01 -28.33 -3.09
N THR A 755 -7.51 -27.47 -3.94
CA THR A 755 -7.66 -27.62 -5.40
C THR A 755 -6.62 -28.51 -6.02
N GLN A 756 -5.49 -28.74 -5.33
CA GLN A 756 -4.35 -29.50 -5.86
C GLN A 756 -3.99 -29.05 -7.28
N ILE A 757 -3.99 -27.73 -7.52
CA ILE A 757 -3.66 -27.13 -8.79
C ILE A 757 -2.30 -27.68 -9.28
N PRO A 758 -2.18 -28.15 -10.52
CA PRO A 758 -0.97 -28.82 -11.01
C PRO A 758 0.24 -27.88 -11.15
N VAL A 759 0.03 -26.57 -11.08
CA VAL A 759 1.11 -25.57 -11.07
C VAL A 759 1.31 -25.02 -9.66
N PRO A 760 2.54 -24.61 -9.29
CA PRO A 760 2.80 -24.04 -7.98
C PRO A 760 1.92 -22.83 -7.69
N GLY A 761 1.44 -22.76 -6.47
CA GLY A 761 0.63 -21.66 -5.99
C GLY A 761 -0.42 -22.11 -4.99
N TYR A 762 -0.80 -21.22 -4.10
CA TYR A 762 -1.86 -21.47 -3.14
C TYR A 762 -2.91 -20.35 -3.21
N ILE A 763 -4.11 -20.68 -2.75
CA ILE A 763 -5.22 -19.74 -2.67
C ILE A 763 -5.39 -19.32 -1.23
N VAL A 764 -5.52 -18.02 -0.98
CA VAL A 764 -5.83 -17.53 0.36
C VAL A 764 -7.31 -17.73 0.64
N ARG A 765 -7.58 -18.44 1.74
CA ARG A 765 -8.92 -18.84 2.15
C ARG A 765 -9.20 -18.37 3.57
N THR A 766 -10.48 -18.20 3.88
CA THR A 766 -10.90 -17.93 5.26
C THR A 766 -10.41 -19.04 6.20
N THR A 767 -9.92 -18.63 7.35
CA THR A 767 -9.41 -19.57 8.38
C THR A 767 -10.50 -20.09 9.32
N ALA A 768 -11.63 -19.37 9.36
CA ALA A 768 -12.81 -19.67 10.15
C ALA A 768 -14.07 -19.10 9.48
N PRO A 769 -15.28 -19.54 9.89
CA PRO A 769 -16.51 -18.89 9.47
C PRO A 769 -16.48 -17.41 9.80
N SER A 770 -16.80 -16.55 8.83
CA SER A 770 -16.62 -15.12 8.97
C SER A 770 -17.70 -14.30 8.25
N CYS A 771 -18.01 -13.13 8.77
CA CYS A 771 -18.99 -12.22 8.18
C CYS A 771 -18.36 -10.91 7.69
N LEU A 772 -18.81 -10.46 6.52
CA LEU A 772 -18.53 -9.10 6.06
C LEU A 772 -19.50 -8.15 6.75
N MET A 773 -18.96 -7.36 7.68
CA MET A 773 -19.73 -6.39 8.43
C MET A 773 -19.33 -4.97 8.06
N ILE A 774 -20.35 -4.15 7.73
CA ILE A 774 -20.17 -2.72 7.53
C ILE A 774 -20.97 -2.00 8.58
N PRO A 775 -20.28 -1.34 9.49
CA PRO A 775 -20.94 -0.59 10.54
C PRO A 775 -21.90 0.47 9.99
N SER A 776 -22.99 0.71 10.69
CA SER A 776 -24.02 1.69 10.32
C SER A 776 -23.46 3.12 10.14
N GLY A 777 -22.30 3.43 10.72
CA GLY A 777 -21.60 4.70 10.55
C GLY A 777 -21.23 5.03 9.11
N PHE A 778 -20.93 4.00 8.28
CA PHE A 778 -20.68 4.14 6.84
C PHE A 778 -21.94 4.16 5.98
N MET A 779 -23.11 3.91 6.60
CA MET A 779 -24.35 3.87 5.86
C MET A 779 -24.99 5.26 5.81
N PRO A 780 -25.65 5.60 4.69
CA PRO A 780 -26.38 6.85 4.56
C PRO A 780 -27.37 7.03 5.72
N SER A 781 -27.57 8.26 6.14
CA SER A 781 -28.45 8.60 7.29
C SER A 781 -29.86 8.02 7.15
N TRP A 782 -30.42 7.99 5.93
CA TRP A 782 -31.74 7.42 5.68
C TRP A 782 -31.78 5.89 5.86
N VAL A 783 -30.71 5.13 5.53
CA VAL A 783 -30.62 3.68 5.82
C VAL A 783 -30.69 3.46 7.32
N ARG A 784 -29.96 4.28 8.08
CA ARG A 784 -29.98 4.24 9.55
C ARG A 784 -31.37 4.59 10.11
N SER A 785 -32.03 5.60 9.53
CA SER A 785 -33.38 5.99 9.94
C SER A 785 -34.46 4.95 9.62
N LEU A 786 -34.24 4.16 8.59
CA LEU A 786 -35.14 3.08 8.17
C LEU A 786 -34.59 1.68 8.56
N SER A 787 -33.66 1.61 9.50
CA SER A 787 -33.00 0.35 9.89
C SER A 787 -34.00 -0.72 10.33
N GLY A 788 -35.04 -0.39 11.08
CA GLY A 788 -36.07 -1.32 11.50
C GLY A 788 -36.84 -1.96 10.33
N PRO A 789 -37.48 -1.18 9.45
CA PRO A 789 -38.12 -1.69 8.24
C PRO A 789 -37.19 -2.46 7.31
N LEU A 790 -35.96 -1.97 7.11
CA LEU A 790 -34.98 -2.61 6.24
C LEU A 790 -34.47 -3.94 6.83
N HIS A 791 -34.24 -3.99 8.13
CA HIS A 791 -33.91 -5.25 8.82
C HIS A 791 -35.06 -6.25 8.74
N TRP A 792 -36.29 -5.80 8.90
CA TRP A 792 -37.44 -6.70 8.74
C TRP A 792 -37.56 -7.27 7.33
N LEU A 793 -37.26 -6.47 6.31
CA LEU A 793 -37.32 -6.90 4.90
C LEU A 793 -36.17 -7.83 4.51
N ALA A 794 -34.95 -7.53 5.00
CA ALA A 794 -33.73 -8.26 4.68
C ALA A 794 -32.86 -8.51 5.94
N PRO A 795 -33.33 -9.33 6.89
CA PRO A 795 -32.63 -9.57 8.15
C PRO A 795 -31.29 -10.30 7.95
N TRP A 796 -31.13 -10.92 6.80
CA TRP A 796 -29.90 -11.63 6.39
C TRP A 796 -28.81 -10.70 5.81
N ALA A 797 -29.12 -9.43 5.59
CA ALA A 797 -28.20 -8.47 5.02
C ALA A 797 -28.03 -7.19 5.84
N ILE A 798 -29.06 -6.79 6.57
CA ILE A 798 -29.09 -5.52 7.30
C ILE A 798 -29.28 -5.79 8.79
N ASP A 799 -28.37 -5.28 9.60
CA ASP A 799 -28.46 -5.41 11.05
C ASP A 799 -29.49 -4.42 11.65
N LYS A 800 -29.79 -4.58 12.93
CA LYS A 800 -30.77 -3.74 13.63
C LYS A 800 -30.38 -2.26 13.72
N GLN A 801 -29.11 -1.95 13.55
CA GLN A 801 -28.55 -0.60 13.59
C GLN A 801 -28.49 0.05 12.20
N GLY A 802 -28.84 -0.70 11.15
CA GLY A 802 -28.78 -0.25 9.77
C GLY A 802 -27.38 -0.38 9.14
N GLY A 803 -26.52 -1.21 9.72
CA GLY A 803 -25.30 -1.69 9.09
C GLY A 803 -25.58 -2.87 8.15
N ILE A 804 -24.59 -3.31 7.44
CA ILE A 804 -24.67 -4.51 6.58
C ILE A 804 -23.92 -5.65 7.27
N ALA A 805 -24.51 -6.84 7.26
CA ALA A 805 -23.91 -8.08 7.73
C ALA A 805 -24.20 -9.20 6.72
N LEU A 806 -23.20 -9.56 5.94
CA LEU A 806 -23.29 -10.63 4.94
C LEU A 806 -22.49 -11.83 5.37
N GLY A 807 -23.06 -12.99 5.26
CA GLY A 807 -22.46 -14.27 5.62
C GLY A 807 -23.34 -15.10 6.55
N PRO A 808 -22.76 -16.03 7.33
CA PRO A 808 -21.33 -16.30 7.42
C PRO A 808 -20.78 -16.98 6.16
N PHE A 809 -19.63 -16.51 5.71
CA PHE A 809 -18.82 -17.26 4.74
C PHE A 809 -18.16 -18.42 5.46
N PRO A 810 -18.20 -19.65 4.92
CA PRO A 810 -17.63 -20.80 5.60
C PRO A 810 -16.10 -20.71 5.67
N LYS A 811 -15.51 -21.54 6.50
CA LYS A 811 -14.06 -21.79 6.45
C LYS A 811 -13.68 -22.28 5.04
N ASP A 812 -12.43 -22.03 4.67
CA ASP A 812 -11.88 -22.38 3.34
C ASP A 812 -12.53 -21.66 2.15
N PHE A 813 -13.35 -20.64 2.40
CA PHE A 813 -13.89 -19.79 1.33
C PHE A 813 -12.74 -18.93 0.71
N PRO A 814 -12.62 -18.85 -0.64
CA PRO A 814 -11.59 -18.04 -1.29
C PRO A 814 -11.88 -16.55 -1.11
N VAL A 815 -11.04 -15.87 -0.33
CA VAL A 815 -11.27 -14.47 0.08
C VAL A 815 -11.38 -13.53 -1.12
N ASN A 816 -10.48 -13.67 -2.10
CA ASN A 816 -10.44 -12.81 -3.28
C ASN A 816 -11.64 -13.01 -4.23
N ALA A 817 -12.38 -14.11 -4.12
CA ALA A 817 -13.60 -14.29 -4.92
C ALA A 817 -14.63 -13.21 -4.62
N LEU A 818 -14.73 -12.76 -3.36
CA LEU A 818 -15.62 -11.67 -2.99
C LEU A 818 -15.02 -10.30 -3.31
N THR A 819 -13.74 -10.09 -3.01
CA THR A 819 -13.11 -8.77 -3.10
C THR A 819 -12.80 -8.32 -4.53
N ASN A 820 -12.56 -9.26 -5.43
CA ASN A 820 -12.31 -8.98 -6.84
C ASN A 820 -13.57 -9.00 -7.72
N THR A 821 -14.76 -9.10 -7.14
CA THR A 821 -16.01 -9.03 -7.89
C THR A 821 -16.20 -7.65 -8.54
N ALA A 822 -16.35 -7.61 -9.85
CA ALA A 822 -16.70 -6.40 -10.59
C ALA A 822 -18.20 -6.14 -10.44
N LEU A 823 -18.58 -5.19 -9.60
CA LEU A 823 -19.99 -4.83 -9.37
C LEU A 823 -20.51 -3.87 -10.43
N LEU A 824 -19.68 -2.93 -10.88
CA LEU A 824 -20.03 -2.04 -11.99
C LEU A 824 -18.94 -2.11 -13.06
N PRO A 825 -19.32 -2.06 -14.33
CA PRO A 825 -18.34 -1.99 -15.41
C PRO A 825 -17.62 -0.63 -15.37
N ASP A 826 -16.37 -0.62 -15.82
CA ASP A 826 -15.66 0.63 -16.09
C ASP A 826 -16.40 1.42 -17.17
N ASN A 827 -16.42 2.76 -17.08
CA ASN A 827 -17.20 3.58 -18.02
C ASN A 827 -16.79 3.42 -19.48
N ASP A 828 -15.55 3.04 -19.73
CA ASP A 828 -15.00 2.83 -21.07
C ASP A 828 -14.94 1.36 -21.46
N ASP A 829 -15.59 0.48 -20.67
CA ASP A 829 -15.65 -0.95 -20.99
C ASP A 829 -16.58 -1.20 -22.18
N PRO A 830 -16.07 -1.67 -23.32
CA PRO A 830 -16.89 -1.98 -24.47
C PRO A 830 -17.88 -3.15 -24.20
N THR A 831 -17.68 -3.89 -23.12
CA THR A 831 -18.54 -5.02 -22.72
C THR A 831 -19.55 -4.64 -21.64
N MET A 832 -19.74 -3.36 -21.35
CA MET A 832 -20.63 -2.85 -20.29
C MET A 832 -22.01 -3.52 -20.29
N ALA A 833 -22.67 -3.58 -21.44
CA ALA A 833 -24.00 -4.20 -21.54
C ALA A 833 -23.98 -5.70 -21.20
N ALA A 834 -22.95 -6.41 -21.64
CA ALA A 834 -22.77 -7.83 -21.34
C ALA A 834 -22.46 -8.05 -19.87
N HIS A 835 -21.69 -7.16 -19.25
CA HIS A 835 -21.38 -7.23 -17.83
C HIS A 835 -22.63 -6.94 -16.96
N LEU A 836 -23.39 -5.90 -17.27
CA LEU A 836 -24.67 -5.63 -16.60
C LEU A 836 -25.63 -6.82 -16.70
N TRP A 837 -25.66 -7.48 -17.86
CA TRP A 837 -26.46 -8.68 -18.04
C TRP A 837 -25.97 -9.85 -17.18
N ARG A 838 -24.64 -10.02 -17.03
CA ARG A 838 -24.06 -11.01 -16.10
C ARG A 838 -24.44 -10.72 -14.65
N LEU A 839 -24.39 -9.45 -14.21
CA LEU A 839 -24.83 -9.03 -12.87
C LEU A 839 -26.31 -9.35 -12.63
N LEU A 840 -27.18 -9.05 -13.60
CA LEU A 840 -28.60 -9.37 -13.50
C LEU A 840 -28.86 -10.87 -13.38
N LYS A 841 -28.13 -11.68 -14.15
CA LYS A 841 -28.22 -13.15 -14.05
C LYS A 841 -27.67 -13.70 -12.74
N ALA A 842 -26.63 -13.11 -12.22
CA ALA A 842 -25.99 -13.52 -10.97
C ALA A 842 -26.83 -13.16 -9.71
N GLY A 843 -27.61 -12.08 -9.80
CA GLY A 843 -28.39 -11.56 -8.67
C GLY A 843 -29.20 -12.62 -7.91
N PRO A 844 -30.03 -13.41 -8.56
CA PRO A 844 -30.83 -14.45 -7.88
C PRO A 844 -29.98 -15.46 -7.10
N SER A 845 -28.90 -15.97 -7.69
CA SER A 845 -28.01 -16.93 -7.04
C SER A 845 -27.31 -16.31 -5.81
N VAL A 846 -26.81 -15.08 -5.96
CA VAL A 846 -26.16 -14.36 -4.86
C VAL A 846 -27.13 -14.07 -3.73
N LEU A 847 -28.36 -13.61 -4.04
CA LEU A 847 -29.39 -13.34 -3.04
C LEU A 847 -29.85 -14.62 -2.34
N ASP A 848 -30.00 -15.73 -3.07
CA ASP A 848 -30.36 -17.04 -2.50
C ASP A 848 -29.26 -17.52 -1.54
N ALA A 849 -27.99 -17.40 -1.93
CA ALA A 849 -26.86 -17.76 -1.07
C ALA A 849 -26.86 -16.97 0.26
N PHE A 850 -26.93 -15.64 0.17
CA PHE A 850 -26.92 -14.81 1.40
C PHE A 850 -28.19 -15.01 2.25
N SER A 851 -29.32 -15.23 1.62
CA SER A 851 -30.57 -15.54 2.34
C SER A 851 -30.45 -16.87 3.12
N ARG A 852 -29.84 -17.89 2.53
CA ARG A 852 -29.60 -19.19 3.21
C ARG A 852 -28.55 -19.09 4.32
N MET A 853 -27.51 -18.26 4.14
CA MET A 853 -26.54 -17.95 5.19
C MET A 853 -27.20 -17.24 6.38
N GLY A 854 -28.27 -16.48 6.15
CA GLY A 854 -29.16 -15.93 7.17
C GLY A 854 -28.60 -14.77 8.00
N GLY A 855 -27.40 -14.24 7.67
CA GLY A 855 -26.79 -13.11 8.39
C GLY A 855 -26.45 -13.40 9.86
N GLN A 856 -26.25 -14.65 10.22
CA GLN A 856 -25.97 -15.07 11.61
C GLN A 856 -24.49 -14.79 11.97
N CYS A 857 -24.21 -13.53 12.24
CA CYS A 857 -22.85 -13.01 12.41
C CYS A 857 -22.42 -12.77 13.87
N SER A 858 -23.20 -13.27 14.84
CA SER A 858 -22.76 -13.18 16.23
C SER A 858 -21.62 -14.16 16.53
N PRO A 859 -20.73 -13.83 17.48
CA PRO A 859 -19.65 -14.76 17.87
C PRO A 859 -20.14 -16.16 18.23
N ALA A 860 -21.30 -16.27 18.89
CA ALA A 860 -21.91 -17.57 19.24
C ALA A 860 -22.39 -18.32 17.99
N ALA A 861 -22.99 -17.65 17.02
CA ALA A 861 -23.40 -18.26 15.77
C ALA A 861 -22.22 -18.72 14.92
N LEU A 862 -21.15 -17.91 14.85
CA LEU A 862 -19.92 -18.26 14.12
C LEU A 862 -19.15 -19.44 14.75
N ALA A 863 -19.34 -19.66 16.04
CA ALA A 863 -18.77 -20.81 16.75
C ALA A 863 -19.63 -22.07 16.66
N ASP A 864 -20.85 -21.99 16.13
CA ASP A 864 -21.78 -23.11 16.03
C ASP A 864 -21.48 -23.96 14.79
N PRO A 865 -21.12 -25.24 14.91
CA PRO A 865 -20.88 -26.13 13.78
C PRO A 865 -22.08 -26.25 12.81
N VAL A 866 -23.31 -26.09 13.29
CA VAL A 866 -24.51 -26.13 12.45
C VAL A 866 -24.55 -24.92 11.50
N THR A 867 -24.13 -23.76 11.98
CA THR A 867 -24.02 -22.54 11.17
C THR A 867 -22.97 -22.72 10.07
N GLU A 868 -21.83 -23.31 10.37
CA GLU A 868 -20.78 -23.60 9.38
C GLU A 868 -21.30 -24.54 8.28
N VAL A 869 -21.91 -25.68 8.67
CA VAL A 869 -22.49 -26.65 7.71
C VAL A 869 -23.56 -26.01 6.81
N ASN A 870 -24.39 -25.14 7.38
CA ASN A 870 -25.41 -24.42 6.61
C ASN A 870 -24.77 -23.41 5.64
N ALA A 871 -23.71 -22.72 6.05
CA ALA A 871 -22.98 -21.79 5.20
C ALA A 871 -22.27 -22.52 4.05
N GLU A 872 -21.63 -23.65 4.31
CA GLU A 872 -21.04 -24.50 3.27
C GLU A 872 -22.10 -24.97 2.27
N ALA A 873 -23.24 -25.44 2.76
CA ALA A 873 -24.34 -25.86 1.93
C ALA A 873 -24.89 -24.68 1.09
N ALA A 874 -25.03 -23.50 1.68
CA ALA A 874 -25.49 -22.31 0.98
C ALA A 874 -24.55 -21.94 -0.18
N VAL A 875 -23.24 -21.93 0.07
CA VAL A 875 -22.21 -21.64 -0.96
C VAL A 875 -22.25 -22.69 -2.08
N ARG A 876 -22.27 -23.98 -1.72
CA ARG A 876 -22.22 -25.08 -2.67
C ARG A 876 -23.49 -25.17 -3.53
N ASP A 877 -24.66 -25.19 -2.88
CA ASP A 877 -25.93 -25.49 -3.54
C ASP A 877 -26.42 -24.35 -4.44
N THR A 878 -25.97 -23.12 -4.17
CA THR A 878 -26.26 -21.94 -5.01
C THR A 878 -25.22 -21.70 -6.10
N GLY A 879 -24.06 -22.37 -6.05
CA GLY A 879 -22.95 -22.11 -6.95
C GLY A 879 -22.38 -20.69 -6.78
N LEU A 880 -22.37 -20.17 -5.54
CA LEU A 880 -21.95 -18.79 -5.26
C LEU A 880 -20.54 -18.50 -5.77
N ILE A 881 -19.58 -19.40 -5.54
CA ILE A 881 -18.19 -19.18 -5.97
C ILE A 881 -18.10 -19.13 -7.50
N ASP A 882 -18.73 -20.04 -8.21
CA ASP A 882 -18.75 -20.02 -9.69
C ASP A 882 -19.38 -18.72 -10.22
N THR A 883 -20.42 -18.24 -9.56
CA THR A 883 -21.07 -16.97 -9.88
C THR A 883 -20.13 -15.79 -9.67
N LEU A 884 -19.41 -15.73 -8.55
CA LEU A 884 -18.45 -14.68 -8.23
C LEU A 884 -17.25 -14.72 -9.19
N VAL A 885 -16.73 -15.90 -9.50
CA VAL A 885 -15.66 -16.09 -10.50
C VAL A 885 -16.09 -15.54 -11.86
N GLY A 886 -17.32 -15.79 -12.27
CA GLY A 886 -17.89 -15.25 -13.52
C GLY A 886 -18.03 -13.72 -13.54
N LEU A 887 -18.01 -13.08 -12.39
CA LEU A 887 -18.05 -11.62 -12.21
C LEU A 887 -16.69 -11.03 -11.85
N SER A 888 -15.67 -11.84 -11.65
CA SER A 888 -14.38 -11.40 -11.13
C SER A 888 -13.58 -10.58 -12.14
N LYS A 889 -12.92 -9.54 -11.67
CA LYS A 889 -11.89 -8.79 -12.42
C LYS A 889 -10.64 -9.65 -12.63
N CYS A 890 -10.36 -10.57 -11.71
CA CYS A 890 -9.26 -11.50 -11.75
C CYS A 890 -9.69 -12.83 -11.13
N PRO A 891 -10.06 -13.84 -11.93
CA PRO A 891 -10.48 -15.14 -11.43
C PRO A 891 -9.31 -16.03 -10.96
N ASP A 892 -8.08 -15.66 -11.23
CA ASP A 892 -6.90 -16.39 -10.77
C ASP A 892 -6.43 -15.88 -9.40
N TYR A 893 -6.73 -16.63 -8.36
CA TYR A 893 -6.43 -16.31 -6.97
C TYR A 893 -5.16 -16.99 -6.44
N VAL A 894 -4.35 -17.54 -7.33
CA VAL A 894 -3.10 -18.22 -6.99
C VAL A 894 -2.02 -17.20 -6.71
N VAL A 895 -1.47 -17.16 -5.51
CA VAL A 895 -0.69 -16.02 -5.00
C VAL A 895 0.83 -16.15 -5.13
N ASN A 896 1.40 -17.33 -5.29
CA ASN A 896 2.86 -17.50 -5.44
C ASN A 896 3.26 -18.17 -6.77
N ARG A 897 2.44 -17.98 -7.79
CA ARG A 897 2.69 -18.45 -9.16
C ARG A 897 3.41 -17.37 -9.98
N GLY A 898 4.06 -17.79 -11.05
CA GLY A 898 4.71 -16.91 -12.02
C GLY A 898 6.17 -16.62 -11.74
N HIS A 899 6.73 -15.73 -12.52
CA HIS A 899 8.15 -15.45 -12.54
C HIS A 899 9.00 -16.73 -12.68
N TYR A 900 8.75 -17.48 -13.75
CA TYR A 900 9.46 -18.75 -14.00
C TYR A 900 10.81 -18.58 -14.70
N PHE A 901 11.27 -17.33 -14.86
CA PHE A 901 12.58 -17.04 -15.47
C PHE A 901 13.70 -17.67 -14.64
N GLY A 902 14.55 -18.43 -15.32
CA GLY A 902 15.66 -19.14 -14.70
C GLY A 902 15.28 -20.47 -14.02
N SER A 903 14.00 -20.88 -14.06
CA SER A 903 13.58 -22.16 -13.48
C SER A 903 14.16 -23.39 -14.21
N ASP A 904 14.45 -23.25 -15.49
CA ASP A 904 15.05 -24.26 -16.36
C ASP A 904 16.59 -24.28 -16.34
N LEU A 905 17.22 -23.35 -15.64
CA LEU A 905 18.66 -23.35 -15.43
C LEU A 905 19.14 -24.59 -14.69
N SER A 906 20.39 -25.01 -14.97
CA SER A 906 21.04 -26.06 -14.21
C SER A 906 21.17 -25.66 -12.72
N ALA A 907 21.28 -26.63 -11.82
CA ALA A 907 21.52 -26.35 -10.41
C ALA A 907 22.78 -25.50 -10.19
N THR A 908 23.86 -25.81 -10.94
CA THR A 908 25.12 -25.06 -10.89
C THR A 908 24.93 -23.61 -11.34
N ASP A 909 24.14 -23.36 -12.39
CA ASP A 909 23.87 -22.00 -12.87
C ASP A 909 23.01 -21.22 -11.90
N LYS A 910 22.04 -21.87 -11.25
CA LYS A 910 21.23 -21.25 -10.17
C LYS A 910 22.10 -20.84 -8.99
N ASP A 911 22.99 -21.72 -8.53
CA ASP A 911 23.91 -21.39 -7.44
C ASP A 911 24.88 -20.26 -7.84
N ALA A 912 25.37 -20.25 -9.06
CA ALA A 912 26.19 -19.17 -9.58
C ALA A 912 25.45 -17.84 -9.65
N LEU A 913 24.20 -17.84 -10.12
CA LEU A 913 23.33 -16.66 -10.12
C LEU A 913 23.11 -16.12 -8.70
N ILE A 914 22.80 -17.00 -7.75
CA ILE A 914 22.59 -16.61 -6.34
C ILE A 914 23.86 -15.98 -5.75
N ALA A 915 25.04 -16.54 -6.05
CA ALA A 915 26.31 -15.97 -5.60
C ALA A 915 26.50 -14.54 -6.13
N TYR A 916 26.20 -14.29 -7.42
CA TYR A 916 26.29 -12.94 -8.00
C TYR A 916 25.25 -11.97 -7.42
N LEU A 917 24.00 -12.40 -7.21
CA LEU A 917 22.92 -11.56 -6.66
C LEU A 917 23.23 -11.03 -5.24
N LYS A 918 24.06 -11.71 -4.46
CA LYS A 918 24.51 -11.24 -3.15
C LYS A 918 25.35 -9.96 -3.20
N HIS A 919 25.91 -9.61 -4.36
CA HIS A 919 26.71 -8.41 -4.58
C HIS A 919 25.88 -7.16 -4.93
N PHE A 920 24.56 -7.32 -5.13
CA PHE A 920 23.64 -6.22 -5.56
C PHE A 920 23.29 -5.25 -4.46
#